data_124f765289d4339d05142a78f3ca2896
#
_entry.id   124f765289d4339d05142a78f3ca2896
#
_cell.length_a   1.000
_cell.length_b   1.000
_cell.length_c   1.000
_cell.angle_alpha   90.00
_cell.angle_beta   90.00
_cell.angle_gamma   90.00
#
_symmetry.space_group_name_H-M   'P 1'
#
loop_
_entity.id
_entity.type
_entity.pdbx_description
1 polymer ?
#
loop_
_entity_poly.entity_id
_entity_poly.type
_entity_poly.pdbx_seq_one_letter_code
_entity_poly.pdbx_strand_id
1 'polypeptide(L)'
;MADLIVRIYEALGRNRRWTLLSFFLLTVLFLCLVCRQTYQEDISDFLPLNNKYHHALKIYQELSGADRIIALFEYRDTTQTDPDRIVKAVERYVDLLQANDKEGMVRDLTAQIDMEKVAQVTQSAYEQIPYYLTADDYTRFDSLLSDENYIATQLAQDKQMLTFPIAGLLSENFQRDPLNLFTPVVEKMQQIRSRAMYEDYDGYIFTPDMKTALVMLRSPFGSSETENNTRLLKFLKHAAEQTTAQYADIDIRLTGGPVIAVGNSNQIKKDSLVSVLLAVFLIVALLFYVFRRFRHLLLIVLSIAWGWLFAMGALALIHDSVSIIVIGISSVILGIAVNYPLHLIAHLQHTPDVKSALREIVMPLVVGNITTVGAFLALVPLKSVALRDLGLFSSFLLVGTILFVLLYLPHLIREQRKGQKPVPVILERLSHQTPERYRWVVIPALILTLVFGYYSMDTTFDSNMSHINYMSDEQKRDMFSLQQMAPETMAKQTVYVVSPGRTRLALWESFVSRHGQTLEQKVVEAARNEGFAEGTFDEFFRLLRTPPTPRESVVDVLQVEHTAHVIDSIESTVSGAYAFDVASMNSSISTRLSDDFNYIGWACGLIVFFFLWFSLGSIELALLSFLPMAVSWIWILGIMALVGIQFNVVNVILATFIFGQGDDYTIFMTEGCQYEFAHRRKMLSSYKTSIIISALIMFIGIGTLIFARHPALHSLAEVTIVGMFSVVLMAFVFPPLIFRWLVADKNGWRRRPLTLASLLGLRREDDCVSLVRDIYRYKGVEISSAVNKALKQYTRTPPSVYSDSVILQNTGWGEISLLTALEHPDVSFIAIEPDEERRRVAQYAAEVVAPNLTYVETMN
;
A
#
# COMPACT_ATOMS: atom_id res chain seq x y z
N MET A 1 20.72 -27.52 6.86
CA MET A 1 20.07 -26.90 5.69
C MET A 1 21.04 -26.82 4.50
N ALA A 2 22.23 -26.27 4.65
CA ALA A 2 23.24 -26.18 3.57
C ALA A 2 23.53 -27.53 2.90
N ASP A 3 23.76 -28.59 3.67
CA ASP A 3 24.00 -29.94 3.12
C ASP A 3 22.80 -30.53 2.38
N LEU A 4 21.58 -30.17 2.78
CA LEU A 4 20.36 -30.55 2.07
C LEU A 4 20.34 -29.93 0.67
N ILE A 5 20.58 -28.63 0.58
CA ILE A 5 20.60 -27.89 -0.70
C ILE A 5 21.74 -28.40 -1.60
N VAL A 6 22.91 -28.69 -1.04
CA VAL A 6 24.02 -29.31 -1.81
C VAL A 6 23.61 -30.70 -2.34
N ARG A 7 22.96 -31.53 -1.55
CA ARG A 7 22.41 -32.83 -2.03
C ARG A 7 21.39 -32.65 -3.14
N ILE A 8 20.46 -31.66 -3.00
CA ILE A 8 19.48 -31.35 -4.04
C ILE A 8 20.20 -30.88 -5.31
N TYR A 9 21.18 -29.99 -5.18
CA TYR A 9 22.00 -29.53 -6.30
C TYR A 9 22.67 -30.70 -7.03
N GLU A 10 23.29 -31.66 -6.29
CA GLU A 10 23.87 -32.86 -6.88
C GLU A 10 22.85 -33.76 -7.56
N ALA A 11 21.72 -33.98 -6.95
CA ALA A 11 20.63 -34.77 -7.51
C ALA A 11 20.06 -34.16 -8.82
N LEU A 12 19.85 -32.86 -8.82
CA LEU A 12 19.42 -32.11 -10.01
C LEU A 12 20.48 -32.08 -11.11
N GLY A 13 21.75 -31.97 -10.72
CA GLY A 13 22.91 -32.03 -11.64
C GLY A 13 23.05 -33.39 -12.32
N ARG A 14 22.76 -34.50 -11.61
CA ARG A 14 22.79 -35.86 -12.14
C ARG A 14 21.80 -36.06 -13.28
N ASN A 15 20.63 -35.39 -13.21
CA ASN A 15 19.54 -35.51 -14.17
C ASN A 15 19.25 -34.16 -14.88
N ARG A 16 20.25 -33.50 -15.41
CA ARG A 16 20.19 -32.15 -15.97
C ARG A 16 19.08 -31.94 -17.02
N ARG A 17 18.79 -32.94 -17.83
CA ARG A 17 17.71 -32.84 -18.84
C ARG A 17 16.32 -32.72 -18.19
N TRP A 18 16.05 -33.50 -17.15
CA TRP A 18 14.79 -33.44 -16.41
C TRP A 18 14.67 -32.13 -15.60
N THR A 19 15.77 -31.63 -15.06
CA THR A 19 15.80 -30.34 -14.37
C THR A 19 15.44 -29.19 -15.32
N LEU A 20 16.03 -29.16 -16.54
CA LEU A 20 15.69 -28.15 -17.53
C LEU A 20 14.24 -28.30 -18.04
N LEU A 21 13.74 -29.52 -18.20
CA LEU A 21 12.37 -29.78 -18.61
C LEU A 21 11.37 -29.30 -17.54
N SER A 22 11.62 -29.61 -16.25
CA SER A 22 10.76 -29.15 -15.15
C SER A 22 10.72 -27.62 -15.05
N PHE A 23 11.86 -26.98 -15.23
CA PHE A 23 11.93 -25.52 -15.28
C PHE A 23 11.10 -24.95 -16.44
N PHE A 24 11.24 -25.53 -17.63
CA PHE A 24 10.48 -25.10 -18.82
C PHE A 24 8.97 -25.27 -18.61
N LEU A 25 8.53 -26.43 -18.12
CA LEU A 25 7.11 -26.72 -17.87
C LEU A 25 6.50 -25.77 -16.83
N LEU A 26 7.22 -25.50 -15.74
CA LEU A 26 6.78 -24.54 -14.72
C LEU A 26 6.69 -23.12 -15.30
N THR A 27 7.67 -22.72 -16.11
CA THR A 27 7.66 -21.41 -16.76
C THR A 27 6.45 -21.24 -17.69
N VAL A 28 6.13 -22.27 -18.49
CA VAL A 28 4.95 -22.27 -19.36
C VAL A 28 3.66 -22.24 -18.56
N LEU A 29 3.56 -23.02 -17.47
CA LEU A 29 2.40 -23.02 -16.58
C LEU A 29 2.14 -21.62 -16.01
N PHE A 30 3.14 -20.98 -15.44
CA PHE A 30 2.97 -19.64 -14.87
C PHE A 30 2.66 -18.60 -15.97
N LEU A 31 3.25 -18.72 -17.15
CA LEU A 31 2.93 -17.83 -18.26
C LEU A 31 1.44 -17.95 -18.68
N CYS A 32 0.91 -19.17 -18.75
CA CYS A 32 -0.50 -19.39 -19.03
C CYS A 32 -1.43 -18.80 -17.95
N LEU A 33 -1.05 -18.90 -16.68
CA LEU A 33 -1.81 -18.33 -15.56
C LEU A 33 -1.83 -16.78 -15.65
N VAL A 34 -0.69 -16.16 -15.92
CA VAL A 34 -0.59 -14.69 -16.06
C VAL A 34 -1.44 -14.17 -17.23
N CYS A 35 -1.51 -14.90 -18.34
CA CYS A 35 -2.34 -14.50 -19.49
C CYS A 35 -3.86 -14.49 -19.20
N ARG A 36 -4.30 -15.08 -18.10
CA ARG A 36 -5.73 -15.11 -17.71
C ARG A 36 -6.08 -13.97 -16.75
N GLN A 37 -5.09 -13.27 -16.20
CA GLN A 37 -5.27 -12.26 -15.17
C GLN A 37 -5.77 -10.94 -15.76
N THR A 38 -6.72 -10.31 -15.08
CA THR A 38 -7.23 -8.98 -15.41
C THR A 38 -6.59 -7.92 -14.52
N TYR A 39 -6.54 -6.68 -15.01
CA TYR A 39 -5.92 -5.57 -14.29
C TYR A 39 -6.98 -4.55 -13.92
N GLN A 40 -7.05 -4.21 -12.63
CA GLN A 40 -7.95 -3.19 -12.11
C GLN A 40 -7.15 -2.01 -11.54
N GLU A 41 -7.74 -0.82 -11.60
CA GLU A 41 -7.15 0.41 -11.11
C GLU A 41 -8.15 1.13 -10.23
N ASP A 42 -8.10 0.86 -8.95
CA ASP A 42 -8.88 1.61 -7.97
C ASP A 42 -7.98 2.00 -6.79
N ILE A 43 -7.73 3.30 -6.62
CA ILE A 43 -6.97 3.80 -5.47
C ILE A 43 -7.73 3.56 -4.17
N SER A 44 -9.06 3.44 -4.22
CA SER A 44 -9.87 3.13 -3.05
C SER A 44 -9.53 1.77 -2.42
N ASP A 45 -8.94 0.84 -3.18
CA ASP A 45 -8.45 -0.46 -2.68
C ASP A 45 -7.34 -0.32 -1.63
N PHE A 46 -6.63 0.83 -1.60
CA PHE A 46 -5.64 1.12 -0.58
C PHE A 46 -6.26 1.61 0.73
N LEU A 47 -7.53 2.05 0.71
CA LEU A 47 -8.16 2.62 1.90
C LEU A 47 -8.50 1.55 2.93
N PRO A 48 -8.09 1.73 4.19
CA PRO A 48 -8.44 0.82 5.28
C PRO A 48 -9.86 1.11 5.81
N LEU A 49 -10.88 1.11 4.93
CA LEU A 49 -12.24 1.43 5.29
C LEU A 49 -12.92 0.28 6.05
N ASN A 50 -13.78 0.64 7.03
CA ASN A 50 -14.72 -0.31 7.60
C ASN A 50 -15.97 -0.43 6.70
N ASN A 51 -16.83 -1.40 6.98
CA ASN A 51 -18.05 -1.64 6.20
C ASN A 51 -18.96 -0.40 6.11
N LYS A 52 -19.05 0.40 7.20
CA LYS A 52 -19.80 1.66 7.23
C LYS A 52 -19.26 2.67 6.23
N TYR A 53 -17.97 2.96 6.31
CA TYR A 53 -17.34 3.96 5.43
C TYR A 53 -17.10 3.47 4.00
N HIS A 54 -16.98 2.17 3.78
CA HIS A 54 -16.97 1.60 2.43
C HIS A 54 -18.33 1.84 1.74
N HIS A 55 -19.41 1.59 2.45
CA HIS A 55 -20.77 1.87 1.94
C HIS A 55 -21.02 3.38 1.80
N ALA A 56 -20.55 4.18 2.77
CA ALA A 56 -20.60 5.64 2.73
C ALA A 56 -19.83 6.21 1.52
N LEU A 57 -18.64 5.69 1.22
CA LEU A 57 -17.86 6.10 0.06
C LEU A 57 -18.60 5.81 -1.26
N LYS A 58 -19.21 4.64 -1.38
CA LYS A 58 -20.00 4.27 -2.56
C LYS A 58 -21.18 5.22 -2.75
N ILE A 59 -21.95 5.49 -1.69
CA ILE A 59 -23.05 6.45 -1.71
C ILE A 59 -22.54 7.85 -2.06
N TYR A 60 -21.43 8.27 -1.46
CA TYR A 60 -20.83 9.57 -1.77
C TYR A 60 -20.42 9.67 -3.25
N GLN A 61 -19.80 8.63 -3.82
CA GLN A 61 -19.45 8.61 -5.23
C GLN A 61 -20.66 8.69 -6.15
N GLU A 62 -21.76 7.99 -5.81
CA GLU A 62 -23.02 8.05 -6.56
C GLU A 62 -23.67 9.43 -6.49
N LEU A 63 -23.71 10.05 -5.31
CA LEU A 63 -24.35 11.35 -5.08
C LEU A 63 -23.49 12.53 -5.58
N SER A 64 -22.18 12.44 -5.44
CA SER A 64 -21.27 13.49 -5.91
C SER A 64 -21.14 13.55 -7.42
N GLY A 65 -21.74 12.60 -8.14
CA GLY A 65 -21.62 12.51 -9.59
C GLY A 65 -20.21 12.12 -10.03
N ALA A 66 -19.54 11.27 -9.27
CA ALA A 66 -18.21 10.78 -9.59
C ALA A 66 -18.11 10.06 -10.94
N ASP A 67 -19.22 9.62 -11.49
CA ASP A 67 -19.35 9.01 -12.82
C ASP A 67 -19.72 10.02 -13.93
N ARG A 68 -19.88 11.31 -13.58
CA ARG A 68 -20.21 12.36 -14.55
C ARG A 68 -18.95 12.84 -15.29
N ILE A 69 -19.13 13.07 -16.58
CA ILE A 69 -18.20 13.75 -17.47
C ILE A 69 -18.86 15.06 -17.90
N ILE A 70 -18.12 16.14 -17.84
CA ILE A 70 -18.55 17.47 -18.24
C ILE A 70 -17.65 17.92 -19.39
N ALA A 71 -18.22 18.23 -20.53
CA ALA A 71 -17.54 18.90 -21.61
C ALA A 71 -17.79 20.41 -21.49
N LEU A 72 -16.71 21.15 -21.39
CA LEU A 72 -16.66 22.61 -21.27
C LEU A 72 -16.35 23.21 -22.62
N PHE A 73 -17.22 24.10 -23.10
CA PHE A 73 -17.05 24.81 -24.36
C PHE A 73 -16.79 26.28 -24.08
N GLU A 74 -15.63 26.77 -24.44
CA GLU A 74 -15.25 28.15 -24.23
C GLU A 74 -14.48 28.71 -25.44
N TYR A 75 -14.43 30.02 -25.57
CA TYR A 75 -13.55 30.64 -26.56
C TYR A 75 -12.09 30.50 -26.13
N ARG A 76 -11.20 30.23 -27.10
CA ARG A 76 -9.75 30.29 -26.87
C ARG A 76 -9.29 31.72 -26.54
N ASP A 77 -9.96 32.71 -27.12
CA ASP A 77 -9.77 34.11 -26.77
C ASP A 77 -10.83 34.53 -25.74
N THR A 78 -10.45 34.66 -24.50
CA THR A 78 -11.31 35.01 -23.36
C THR A 78 -12.00 36.36 -23.46
N THR A 79 -11.67 37.16 -24.47
CA THR A 79 -12.33 38.43 -24.75
C THR A 79 -13.60 38.31 -25.59
N GLN A 80 -13.78 37.16 -26.25
CA GLN A 80 -14.97 36.85 -27.04
C GLN A 80 -16.10 36.33 -26.17
N THR A 81 -17.34 36.75 -26.44
CA THR A 81 -18.50 36.39 -25.62
C THR A 81 -19.77 36.23 -26.50
N ASP A 82 -19.67 35.53 -27.63
CA ASP A 82 -20.83 35.21 -28.45
C ASP A 82 -21.42 33.82 -28.09
N PRO A 83 -22.49 33.74 -27.29
CA PRO A 83 -23.07 32.46 -26.88
C PRO A 83 -23.66 31.66 -28.05
N ASP A 84 -24.22 32.32 -29.09
CA ASP A 84 -24.82 31.63 -30.23
C ASP A 84 -23.81 30.73 -30.99
N ARG A 85 -22.59 31.17 -31.05
CA ARG A 85 -21.52 30.40 -31.70
C ARG A 85 -21.05 29.22 -30.85
N ILE A 86 -21.06 29.36 -29.53
CA ILE A 86 -20.80 28.25 -28.59
C ILE A 86 -21.93 27.23 -28.69
N VAL A 87 -23.18 27.66 -28.73
CA VAL A 87 -24.35 26.77 -28.91
C VAL A 87 -24.22 25.93 -30.17
N LYS A 88 -23.87 26.54 -31.33
CA LYS A 88 -23.65 25.79 -32.59
C LYS A 88 -22.55 24.74 -32.48
N ALA A 89 -21.49 25.03 -31.70
CA ALA A 89 -20.44 24.05 -31.45
C ALA A 89 -20.93 22.90 -30.54
N VAL A 90 -21.75 23.23 -29.53
CA VAL A 90 -22.40 22.21 -28.68
C VAL A 90 -23.32 21.31 -29.51
N GLU A 91 -24.20 21.90 -30.34
CA GLU A 91 -25.08 21.14 -31.25
C GLU A 91 -24.26 20.18 -32.13
N ARG A 92 -23.24 20.70 -32.78
CA ARG A 92 -22.36 19.88 -33.61
C ARG A 92 -21.71 18.73 -32.88
N TYR A 93 -21.25 18.97 -31.66
CA TYR A 93 -20.66 17.94 -30.81
C TYR A 93 -21.66 16.86 -30.42
N VAL A 94 -22.86 17.26 -30.01
CA VAL A 94 -23.95 16.36 -29.64
C VAL A 94 -24.37 15.50 -30.83
N ASP A 95 -24.53 16.11 -32.03
CA ASP A 95 -24.86 15.39 -33.26
C ASP A 95 -23.81 14.33 -33.61
N LEU A 96 -22.52 14.68 -33.44
CA LEU A 96 -21.41 13.73 -33.67
C LEU A 96 -21.44 12.57 -32.68
N LEU A 97 -21.76 12.83 -31.40
CA LEU A 97 -21.89 11.79 -30.40
C LEU A 97 -23.06 10.85 -30.71
N GLN A 98 -24.23 11.40 -31.00
CA GLN A 98 -25.44 10.61 -31.28
C GLN A 98 -25.31 9.79 -32.59
N ALA A 99 -24.71 10.37 -33.63
CA ALA A 99 -24.53 9.70 -34.92
C ALA A 99 -23.53 8.55 -34.89
N ASN A 100 -22.50 8.62 -34.00
CA ASN A 100 -21.38 7.68 -33.99
C ASN A 100 -21.37 6.73 -32.76
N ASP A 101 -22.25 6.89 -31.79
CA ASP A 101 -22.34 6.02 -30.59
C ASP A 101 -23.09 4.71 -30.96
N LYS A 102 -22.38 3.81 -31.65
CA LYS A 102 -22.93 2.49 -31.99
C LYS A 102 -22.95 1.50 -30.85
N GLU A 103 -22.15 1.76 -29.82
CA GLU A 103 -21.97 0.88 -28.65
C GLU A 103 -22.81 1.29 -27.44
N GLY A 104 -23.54 2.42 -27.52
CA GLY A 104 -24.35 2.94 -26.41
C GLY A 104 -23.50 3.36 -25.21
N MET A 105 -22.31 3.91 -25.48
CA MET A 105 -21.37 4.35 -24.44
C MET A 105 -21.77 5.67 -23.79
N VAL A 106 -22.61 6.47 -24.45
CA VAL A 106 -23.05 7.78 -23.93
C VAL A 106 -24.40 7.63 -23.26
N ARG A 107 -24.48 7.88 -21.97
CA ARG A 107 -25.72 7.86 -21.19
C ARG A 107 -25.99 9.22 -20.57
N ASP A 108 -27.28 9.52 -20.39
CA ASP A 108 -27.78 10.73 -19.71
C ASP A 108 -27.13 12.02 -20.28
N LEU A 109 -26.96 12.07 -21.61
CA LEU A 109 -26.44 13.26 -22.28
C LEU A 109 -27.41 14.42 -22.09
N THR A 110 -26.95 15.50 -21.45
CA THR A 110 -27.69 16.70 -21.16
C THR A 110 -26.88 17.90 -21.66
N ALA A 111 -27.27 18.43 -22.79
CA ALA A 111 -26.77 19.70 -23.36
C ALA A 111 -27.80 20.81 -23.19
N GLN A 112 -29.08 20.46 -23.27
CA GLN A 112 -30.22 21.35 -23.12
C GLN A 112 -31.10 20.91 -21.93
N ILE A 113 -31.76 21.85 -21.31
CA ILE A 113 -32.80 21.64 -20.31
C ILE A 113 -34.02 21.09 -21.05
N ASP A 114 -34.19 19.78 -21.06
CA ASP A 114 -35.31 19.09 -21.64
C ASP A 114 -36.52 19.16 -20.70
N MET A 115 -37.49 19.96 -21.02
CA MET A 115 -38.70 20.15 -20.20
C MET A 115 -39.50 18.85 -20.06
N GLU A 116 -39.44 17.94 -21.04
CA GLU A 116 -40.10 16.64 -20.94
C GLU A 116 -39.39 15.74 -19.93
N LYS A 117 -38.06 15.74 -19.89
CA LYS A 117 -37.29 15.05 -18.85
C LYS A 117 -37.53 15.66 -17.48
N VAL A 118 -37.64 16.98 -17.38
CA VAL A 118 -38.01 17.67 -16.12
C VAL A 118 -39.37 17.19 -15.64
N ALA A 119 -40.35 17.08 -16.53
CA ALA A 119 -41.69 16.56 -16.20
C ALA A 119 -41.60 15.08 -15.74
N GLN A 120 -40.82 14.23 -16.43
CA GLN A 120 -40.61 12.83 -16.04
C GLN A 120 -39.96 12.71 -14.66
N VAL A 121 -38.93 13.53 -14.34
CA VAL A 121 -38.29 13.57 -13.03
C VAL A 121 -39.26 14.02 -11.96
N THR A 122 -40.06 15.03 -12.25
CA THR A 122 -41.11 15.51 -11.35
C THR A 122 -42.17 14.43 -11.09
N GLN A 123 -42.57 13.72 -12.13
CA GLN A 123 -43.46 12.56 -12.03
C GLN A 123 -42.90 11.48 -11.13
N SER A 124 -41.64 11.08 -11.39
CA SER A 124 -40.96 10.10 -10.57
C SER A 124 -40.78 10.54 -9.11
N ALA A 125 -40.56 11.82 -8.88
CA ALA A 125 -40.48 12.39 -7.53
C ALA A 125 -41.82 12.30 -6.80
N TYR A 126 -42.91 12.58 -7.48
CA TYR A 126 -44.27 12.41 -6.90
C TYR A 126 -44.57 10.95 -6.55
N GLU A 127 -44.22 10.01 -7.40
CA GLU A 127 -44.42 8.57 -7.12
C GLU A 127 -43.60 8.07 -5.92
N GLN A 128 -42.50 8.75 -5.60
CA GLN A 128 -41.60 8.42 -4.51
C GLN A 128 -41.76 9.36 -3.29
N ILE A 129 -42.76 10.23 -3.27
CA ILE A 129 -42.98 11.24 -2.23
C ILE A 129 -42.92 10.67 -0.80
N PRO A 130 -43.47 9.46 -0.50
CA PRO A 130 -43.37 8.86 0.84
C PRO A 130 -41.94 8.75 1.40
N TYR A 131 -40.93 8.67 0.55
CA TYR A 131 -39.55 8.64 0.99
C TYR A 131 -38.96 10.00 1.34
N TYR A 132 -39.57 11.08 0.86
CA TYR A 132 -39.15 12.46 1.13
C TYR A 132 -39.85 13.10 2.33
N LEU A 133 -40.96 12.50 2.81
CA LEU A 133 -41.71 12.96 3.94
C LEU A 133 -41.00 12.67 5.27
N THR A 134 -41.07 13.62 6.19
CA THR A 134 -40.55 13.52 7.55
C THR A 134 -41.69 13.30 8.56
N ALA A 135 -41.35 12.93 9.81
CA ALA A 135 -42.35 12.81 10.88
C ALA A 135 -43.10 14.12 11.13
N ASP A 136 -42.43 15.26 10.97
CA ASP A 136 -43.05 16.61 11.10
C ASP A 136 -44.07 16.87 10.00
N ASP A 137 -43.82 16.39 8.77
CA ASP A 137 -44.77 16.51 7.67
C ASP A 137 -46.05 15.73 7.98
N TYR A 138 -45.97 14.53 8.53
CA TYR A 138 -47.12 13.76 8.95
C TYR A 138 -47.89 14.44 10.10
N THR A 139 -47.19 15.03 11.07
CA THR A 139 -47.81 15.81 12.14
C THR A 139 -48.58 17.02 11.57
N ARG A 140 -48.02 17.69 10.57
CA ARG A 140 -48.70 18.76 9.85
C ARG A 140 -49.93 18.25 9.10
N PHE A 141 -49.83 17.08 8.42
CA PHE A 141 -50.96 16.47 7.73
C PHE A 141 -52.10 16.15 8.71
N ASP A 142 -51.77 15.52 9.82
CA ASP A 142 -52.75 15.21 10.87
C ASP A 142 -53.44 16.50 11.40
N SER A 143 -52.68 17.60 11.58
CA SER A 143 -53.20 18.89 11.99
C SER A 143 -54.15 19.51 10.94
N LEU A 144 -53.74 19.51 9.65
CA LEU A 144 -54.58 20.04 8.57
C LEU A 144 -55.86 19.23 8.38
N LEU A 145 -55.76 17.91 8.44
CA LEU A 145 -56.89 16.99 8.26
C LEU A 145 -57.84 16.95 9.48
N SER A 146 -57.38 17.50 10.62
CA SER A 146 -58.25 17.67 11.81
C SER A 146 -59.27 18.79 11.66
N ASP A 147 -59.06 19.74 10.73
CA ASP A 147 -60.05 20.74 10.37
C ASP A 147 -61.11 20.15 9.41
N GLU A 148 -62.34 20.03 9.83
CA GLU A 148 -63.44 19.45 9.04
C GLU A 148 -63.70 20.20 7.74
N ASN A 149 -63.38 21.49 7.68
CA ASN A 149 -63.60 22.32 6.50
C ASN A 149 -62.38 22.42 5.58
N TYR A 150 -61.24 21.92 6.00
CA TYR A 150 -59.97 22.08 5.26
C TYR A 150 -60.07 21.57 3.81
N ILE A 151 -60.57 20.36 3.61
CA ILE A 151 -60.65 19.70 2.30
C ILE A 151 -61.56 20.51 1.37
N ALA A 152 -62.76 20.92 1.83
CA ALA A 152 -63.70 21.70 1.01
C ALA A 152 -63.10 23.07 0.66
N THR A 153 -62.48 23.74 1.64
CA THR A 153 -61.89 25.06 1.45
C THR A 153 -60.74 25.01 0.47
N GLN A 154 -59.89 24.02 0.58
CA GLN A 154 -58.74 23.85 -0.32
C GLN A 154 -59.18 23.58 -1.76
N LEU A 155 -60.11 22.67 -1.98
CA LEU A 155 -60.62 22.37 -3.32
C LEU A 155 -61.33 23.55 -3.94
N ALA A 156 -62.10 24.38 -3.14
CA ALA A 156 -62.68 25.60 -3.63
C ALA A 156 -61.62 26.64 -4.06
N GLN A 157 -60.51 26.76 -3.30
CA GLN A 157 -59.38 27.61 -3.66
C GLN A 157 -58.70 27.12 -4.95
N ASP A 158 -58.44 25.82 -5.07
CA ASP A 158 -57.87 25.23 -6.27
C ASP A 158 -58.72 25.47 -7.52
N LYS A 159 -60.02 25.31 -7.38
CA LYS A 159 -60.99 25.63 -8.44
C LYS A 159 -60.91 27.10 -8.87
N GLN A 160 -60.81 27.99 -7.88
CA GLN A 160 -60.66 29.40 -8.18
C GLN A 160 -59.35 29.70 -8.90
N MET A 161 -58.22 29.07 -8.50
CA MET A 161 -56.93 29.20 -9.19
C MET A 161 -56.97 28.66 -10.62
N LEU A 162 -57.70 27.58 -10.89
CA LEU A 162 -57.87 27.04 -12.24
C LEU A 162 -58.66 27.95 -13.18
N THR A 163 -59.33 28.99 -12.71
CA THR A 163 -60.03 30.02 -13.55
C THR A 163 -59.04 31.08 -14.08
N PHE A 164 -57.82 31.18 -13.64
CA PHE A 164 -56.83 32.15 -14.10
C PHE A 164 -56.11 31.66 -15.40
N PRO A 165 -55.61 32.56 -16.26
CA PRO A 165 -54.96 32.22 -17.52
C PRO A 165 -53.74 31.29 -17.38
N ILE A 166 -53.11 31.18 -16.20
CA ILE A 166 -51.94 30.34 -15.89
C ILE A 166 -52.36 28.91 -15.50
N ALA A 167 -53.66 28.62 -15.43
CA ALA A 167 -54.20 27.35 -14.97
C ALA A 167 -53.64 26.10 -15.71
N GLY A 168 -53.31 26.23 -16.99
CA GLY A 168 -52.78 25.13 -17.76
C GLY A 168 -51.45 24.56 -17.24
N LEU A 169 -50.60 25.41 -16.67
CA LEU A 169 -49.33 25.01 -16.08
C LEU A 169 -49.46 24.41 -14.67
N LEU A 170 -50.54 24.71 -13.98
CA LEU A 170 -50.77 24.29 -12.60
C LEU A 170 -51.73 23.10 -12.48
N SER A 171 -52.47 22.77 -13.58
CA SER A 171 -53.51 21.74 -13.56
C SER A 171 -53.03 20.37 -13.13
N GLU A 172 -51.87 19.95 -13.57
CA GLU A 172 -51.27 18.66 -13.18
C GLU A 172 -50.88 18.61 -11.70
N ASN A 173 -50.37 19.72 -11.15
CA ASN A 173 -49.99 19.78 -9.73
C ASN A 173 -51.23 19.65 -8.85
N PHE A 174 -52.34 20.30 -9.21
CA PHE A 174 -53.59 20.17 -8.47
C PHE A 174 -54.18 18.77 -8.52
N GLN A 175 -54.05 18.07 -9.66
CA GLN A 175 -54.52 16.67 -9.77
C GLN A 175 -53.71 15.71 -8.89
N ARG A 176 -52.44 15.99 -8.70
CA ARG A 176 -51.51 15.18 -7.92
C ARG A 176 -51.52 15.48 -6.42
N ASP A 177 -51.78 16.72 -6.05
CA ASP A 177 -51.80 17.20 -4.65
C ASP A 177 -52.96 18.17 -4.39
N PRO A 178 -54.24 17.68 -4.47
CA PRO A 178 -55.40 18.50 -4.32
C PRO A 178 -55.59 19.10 -2.93
N LEU A 179 -54.79 18.68 -1.98
CA LEU A 179 -54.82 19.13 -0.60
C LEU A 179 -53.58 19.93 -0.20
N ASN A 180 -52.69 20.22 -1.14
CA ASN A 180 -51.46 20.94 -0.87
C ASN A 180 -50.64 20.33 0.29
N LEU A 181 -50.65 18.99 0.38
CA LEU A 181 -49.90 18.26 1.40
C LEU A 181 -48.43 18.13 1.02
N PHE A 182 -48.16 17.89 -0.26
CA PHE A 182 -46.83 17.54 -0.78
C PHE A 182 -46.07 18.73 -1.35
N THR A 183 -46.76 19.81 -1.71
CA THR A 183 -46.20 21.02 -2.29
C THR A 183 -45.00 21.57 -1.49
N PRO A 184 -45.04 21.68 -0.15
CA PRO A 184 -43.89 22.15 0.61
C PRO A 184 -42.65 21.23 0.53
N VAL A 185 -42.86 19.94 0.26
CA VAL A 185 -41.74 19.01 0.04
C VAL A 185 -41.11 19.25 -1.35
N VAL A 186 -41.95 19.44 -2.35
CA VAL A 186 -41.54 19.78 -3.71
C VAL A 186 -40.83 21.14 -3.73
N GLU A 187 -41.31 22.13 -2.98
CA GLU A 187 -40.61 23.40 -2.82
C GLU A 187 -39.26 23.28 -2.17
N LYS A 188 -39.11 22.48 -1.14
CA LYS A 188 -37.79 22.17 -0.55
C LYS A 188 -36.83 21.54 -1.58
N MET A 189 -37.32 20.63 -2.42
CA MET A 189 -36.55 20.04 -3.51
C MET A 189 -36.16 21.08 -4.58
N GLN A 190 -37.05 21.99 -4.92
CA GLN A 190 -36.75 23.07 -5.86
C GLN A 190 -35.74 24.09 -5.30
N GLN A 191 -35.81 24.42 -4.01
CA GLN A 191 -34.82 25.28 -3.36
C GLN A 191 -33.40 24.69 -3.39
N ILE A 192 -33.23 23.36 -3.35
CA ILE A 192 -31.96 22.70 -3.55
C ILE A 192 -31.46 22.90 -5.00
N ARG A 193 -32.38 22.88 -5.96
CA ARG A 193 -32.09 23.04 -7.39
C ARG A 193 -31.77 24.50 -7.76
N SER A 194 -32.44 25.49 -7.16
CA SER A 194 -32.19 26.91 -7.44
C SER A 194 -30.84 27.44 -6.94
N ARG A 195 -30.10 26.66 -6.17
CA ARG A 195 -28.72 26.96 -5.73
C ARG A 195 -27.66 26.55 -6.73
N ALA A 196 -27.99 25.80 -7.81
CA ALA A 196 -27.07 25.56 -8.91
C ALA A 196 -26.90 26.86 -9.70
N MET A 197 -25.71 27.43 -9.67
CA MET A 197 -25.35 28.66 -10.38
C MET A 197 -25.12 28.38 -11.88
N TYR A 198 -26.20 28.08 -12.60
CA TYR A 198 -26.17 27.96 -14.04
C TYR A 198 -27.16 28.96 -14.62
N GLU A 199 -26.77 29.58 -15.71
CA GLU A 199 -27.64 30.45 -16.50
C GLU A 199 -28.19 29.67 -17.67
N ASP A 200 -29.46 29.92 -18.00
CA ASP A 200 -30.10 29.33 -19.16
C ASP A 200 -30.00 30.30 -20.36
N TYR A 201 -29.42 29.79 -21.44
CA TYR A 201 -29.40 30.52 -22.71
C TYR A 201 -29.98 29.63 -23.80
N ASP A 202 -31.20 29.95 -24.23
CA ASP A 202 -31.99 29.20 -25.23
C ASP A 202 -32.07 27.70 -24.91
N GLY A 203 -32.27 27.39 -23.63
CA GLY A 203 -32.30 26.01 -23.11
C GLY A 203 -30.95 25.38 -22.83
N TYR A 204 -29.85 26.01 -23.23
CA TYR A 204 -28.46 25.48 -22.97
C TYR A 204 -27.96 25.95 -21.63
N ILE A 205 -27.14 25.09 -21.01
CA ILE A 205 -26.59 25.34 -19.67
C ILE A 205 -25.28 26.11 -19.80
N PHE A 206 -25.25 27.33 -19.31
CA PHE A 206 -24.06 28.19 -19.28
C PHE A 206 -23.59 28.49 -17.86
N THR A 207 -22.32 28.88 -17.75
CA THR A 207 -21.79 29.51 -16.54
C THR A 207 -22.42 30.90 -16.35
N PRO A 208 -22.48 31.44 -15.09
CA PRO A 208 -23.08 32.74 -14.80
C PRO A 208 -22.47 33.92 -15.57
N ASP A 209 -21.23 33.80 -16.00
CA ASP A 209 -20.54 34.81 -16.83
C ASP A 209 -20.80 34.64 -18.34
N MET A 210 -21.65 33.68 -18.73
CA MET A 210 -22.01 33.34 -20.11
C MET A 210 -20.83 33.01 -21.03
N LYS A 211 -19.67 32.63 -20.47
CA LYS A 211 -18.46 32.36 -21.25
C LYS A 211 -18.26 30.88 -21.56
N THR A 212 -18.82 30.00 -20.78
CA THR A 212 -18.63 28.56 -20.92
C THR A 212 -19.96 27.83 -20.96
N ALA A 213 -20.22 27.07 -22.00
CA ALA A 213 -21.34 26.15 -22.06
C ALA A 213 -20.94 24.77 -21.51
N LEU A 214 -21.87 24.10 -20.88
CA LEU A 214 -21.70 22.84 -20.20
C LEU A 214 -22.53 21.74 -20.86
N VAL A 215 -21.88 20.68 -21.29
CA VAL A 215 -22.54 19.45 -21.73
C VAL A 215 -22.20 18.35 -20.73
N MET A 216 -23.22 17.82 -20.08
CA MET A 216 -23.06 16.79 -19.07
C MET A 216 -23.44 15.42 -19.64
N LEU A 217 -22.67 14.41 -19.30
CA LEU A 217 -22.98 13.02 -19.63
C LEU A 217 -22.52 12.11 -18.49
N ARG A 218 -23.09 10.93 -18.42
CA ARG A 218 -22.77 9.93 -17.44
C ARG A 218 -22.04 8.76 -18.06
N SER A 219 -20.93 8.33 -17.44
CA SER A 219 -20.28 7.09 -17.85
C SER A 219 -21.10 5.87 -17.39
N PRO A 220 -21.41 4.92 -18.27
CA PRO A 220 -22.11 3.71 -17.90
C PRO A 220 -21.23 2.73 -17.12
N PHE A 221 -19.91 2.99 -17.04
CA PHE A 221 -18.91 2.07 -16.50
C PHE A 221 -18.51 2.40 -15.06
N GLY A 222 -19.03 3.49 -14.46
CA GLY A 222 -18.54 3.99 -13.17
C GLY A 222 -17.14 4.61 -13.27
N SER A 223 -16.65 5.19 -12.18
CA SER A 223 -15.33 5.86 -12.16
C SER A 223 -14.14 4.89 -12.11
N SER A 224 -14.32 3.68 -11.61
CA SER A 224 -13.24 2.69 -11.38
C SER A 224 -12.89 1.84 -12.61
N GLU A 225 -13.76 1.73 -13.60
CA GLU A 225 -13.48 0.96 -14.82
C GLU A 225 -12.68 1.79 -15.85
N THR A 226 -11.39 1.96 -15.58
CA THR A 226 -10.53 2.85 -16.37
C THR A 226 -10.31 2.42 -17.83
N GLU A 227 -10.37 1.13 -18.15
CA GLU A 227 -10.21 0.66 -19.52
C GLU A 227 -11.40 1.06 -20.40
N ASN A 228 -12.62 0.80 -19.94
CA ASN A 228 -13.85 1.17 -20.64
C ASN A 228 -14.00 2.69 -20.72
N ASN A 229 -13.71 3.39 -19.61
CA ASN A 229 -13.67 4.86 -19.60
C ASN A 229 -12.61 5.43 -20.54
N THR A 230 -11.47 4.76 -20.74
CA THR A 230 -10.47 5.18 -21.74
C THR A 230 -11.01 5.11 -23.15
N ARG A 231 -11.82 4.07 -23.48
CA ARG A 231 -12.49 3.97 -24.79
C ARG A 231 -13.53 5.08 -24.96
N LEU A 232 -14.37 5.29 -23.95
CA LEU A 232 -15.34 6.39 -23.92
C LEU A 232 -14.67 7.75 -24.11
N LEU A 233 -13.62 8.05 -23.36
CA LEU A 233 -12.91 9.32 -23.46
C LEU A 233 -12.22 9.53 -24.81
N LYS A 234 -11.70 8.47 -25.43
CA LYS A 234 -11.18 8.55 -26.81
C LYS A 234 -12.27 8.91 -27.79
N PHE A 235 -13.45 8.31 -27.65
CA PHE A 235 -14.62 8.62 -28.47
C PHE A 235 -15.04 10.08 -28.29
N LEU A 236 -15.19 10.56 -27.03
CA LEU A 236 -15.55 11.94 -26.72
C LEU A 236 -14.51 12.95 -27.24
N LYS A 237 -13.21 12.67 -27.06
CA LYS A 237 -12.13 13.51 -27.58
C LYS A 237 -12.11 13.58 -29.11
N HIS A 238 -12.37 12.46 -29.78
CA HIS A 238 -12.45 12.45 -31.24
C HIS A 238 -13.60 13.34 -31.77
N ALA A 239 -14.78 13.27 -31.12
CA ALA A 239 -15.89 14.17 -31.42
C ALA A 239 -15.52 15.66 -31.14
N ALA A 240 -14.81 15.93 -30.04
CA ALA A 240 -14.33 17.27 -29.71
C ALA A 240 -13.33 17.80 -30.77
N GLU A 241 -12.38 16.99 -31.20
CA GLU A 241 -11.43 17.34 -32.26
C GLU A 241 -12.13 17.64 -33.59
N GLN A 242 -13.13 16.84 -33.98
CA GLN A 242 -13.91 17.10 -35.17
C GLN A 242 -14.73 18.38 -35.08
N THR A 243 -15.29 18.67 -33.92
CA THR A 243 -16.01 19.91 -33.66
C THR A 243 -15.06 21.11 -33.71
N THR A 244 -13.90 21.05 -33.05
CA THR A 244 -12.89 22.11 -33.04
C THR A 244 -12.30 22.35 -34.43
N ALA A 245 -12.21 21.32 -35.27
CA ALA A 245 -11.79 21.50 -36.68
C ALA A 245 -12.77 22.41 -37.49
N GLN A 246 -14.02 22.42 -37.10
CA GLN A 246 -15.06 23.28 -37.72
C GLN A 246 -15.18 24.63 -36.99
N TYR A 247 -14.97 24.64 -35.68
CA TYR A 247 -15.05 25.83 -34.80
C TYR A 247 -13.71 26.05 -34.13
N ALA A 248 -12.71 26.50 -34.90
CA ALA A 248 -11.32 26.59 -34.46
C ALA A 248 -11.06 27.62 -33.33
N ASP A 249 -11.96 28.54 -33.15
CA ASP A 249 -12.01 29.57 -32.12
C ASP A 249 -12.54 29.07 -30.76
N ILE A 250 -13.19 27.88 -30.74
CA ILE A 250 -13.74 27.26 -29.54
C ILE A 250 -12.85 26.13 -29.07
N ASP A 251 -12.57 26.13 -27.79
CA ASP A 251 -11.87 25.05 -27.09
C ASP A 251 -12.87 24.15 -26.37
N ILE A 252 -12.67 22.84 -26.47
CA ILE A 252 -13.53 21.84 -25.84
C ILE A 252 -12.71 21.00 -24.89
N ARG A 253 -12.99 21.15 -23.59
CA ARG A 253 -12.29 20.40 -22.55
C ARG A 253 -13.22 19.43 -21.85
N LEU A 254 -12.68 18.26 -21.51
CA LEU A 254 -13.41 17.23 -20.77
C LEU A 254 -12.89 17.15 -19.35
N THR A 255 -13.80 17.21 -18.38
CA THR A 255 -13.49 17.07 -16.96
C THR A 255 -14.50 16.16 -16.26
N GLY A 256 -14.23 15.79 -15.02
CA GLY A 256 -15.09 14.91 -14.23
C GLY A 256 -14.37 13.66 -13.72
N GLY A 257 -15.04 12.89 -12.88
CA GLY A 257 -14.46 11.74 -12.20
C GLY A 257 -13.80 10.73 -13.14
N PRO A 258 -14.46 10.23 -14.19
CA PRO A 258 -13.86 9.28 -15.12
C PRO A 258 -12.65 9.85 -15.89
N VAL A 259 -12.65 11.16 -16.18
CA VAL A 259 -11.53 11.83 -16.86
C VAL A 259 -10.30 11.86 -15.95
N ILE A 260 -10.51 12.22 -14.67
CA ILE A 260 -9.45 12.25 -13.65
C ILE A 260 -8.94 10.83 -13.40
N ALA A 261 -9.82 9.85 -13.26
CA ALA A 261 -9.45 8.46 -13.03
C ALA A 261 -8.59 7.89 -14.17
N VAL A 262 -9.00 8.10 -15.43
CA VAL A 262 -8.23 7.68 -16.61
C VAL A 262 -6.90 8.43 -16.71
N GLY A 263 -6.88 9.74 -16.42
CA GLY A 263 -5.66 10.54 -16.36
C GLY A 263 -4.67 10.02 -15.35
N ASN A 264 -5.16 9.72 -14.15
CA ASN A 264 -4.41 9.16 -13.04
C ASN A 264 -3.80 7.79 -13.41
N SER A 265 -4.62 6.88 -13.92
CA SER A 265 -4.22 5.56 -14.38
C SER A 265 -3.14 5.61 -15.47
N ASN A 266 -3.35 6.42 -16.50
CA ASN A 266 -2.38 6.56 -17.57
C ASN A 266 -1.05 7.14 -17.08
N GLN A 267 -1.09 8.06 -16.10
CA GLN A 267 0.11 8.61 -15.50
C GLN A 267 0.85 7.55 -14.67
N ILE A 268 0.13 6.75 -13.87
CA ILE A 268 0.73 5.62 -13.13
C ILE A 268 1.42 4.65 -14.09
N LYS A 269 0.73 4.24 -15.16
CA LYS A 269 1.30 3.33 -16.18
C LYS A 269 2.57 3.90 -16.80
N LYS A 270 2.53 5.17 -17.19
CA LYS A 270 3.67 5.87 -17.81
C LYS A 270 4.84 5.97 -16.82
N ASP A 271 4.59 6.45 -15.61
CA ASP A 271 5.62 6.64 -14.60
C ASP A 271 6.22 5.29 -14.18
N SER A 272 5.39 4.27 -13.97
CA SER A 272 5.85 2.92 -13.64
C SER A 272 6.71 2.33 -14.76
N LEU A 273 6.29 2.45 -16.02
CA LEU A 273 7.07 1.95 -17.15
C LEU A 273 8.42 2.67 -17.28
N VAL A 274 8.41 4.00 -17.20
CA VAL A 274 9.63 4.82 -17.29
C VAL A 274 10.56 4.51 -16.13
N SER A 275 10.04 4.43 -14.91
CA SER A 275 10.84 4.14 -13.72
C SER A 275 11.44 2.74 -13.76
N VAL A 276 10.66 1.72 -14.16
CA VAL A 276 11.16 0.34 -14.32
C VAL A 276 12.26 0.26 -15.39
N LEU A 277 12.04 0.86 -16.56
CA LEU A 277 13.04 0.86 -17.63
C LEU A 277 14.31 1.58 -17.23
N LEU A 278 14.19 2.73 -16.57
CA LEU A 278 15.32 3.50 -16.07
C LEU A 278 16.05 2.74 -14.96
N ALA A 279 15.32 2.14 -14.02
CA ALA A 279 15.88 1.33 -12.94
C ALA A 279 16.67 0.13 -13.52
N VAL A 280 16.05 -0.63 -14.43
CA VAL A 280 16.70 -1.76 -15.09
C VAL A 280 17.96 -1.30 -15.83
N PHE A 281 17.90 -0.22 -16.59
CA PHE A 281 19.05 0.32 -17.30
C PHE A 281 20.20 0.69 -16.34
N LEU A 282 19.91 1.42 -15.27
CA LEU A 282 20.91 1.86 -14.29
C LEU A 282 21.47 0.68 -13.48
N ILE A 283 20.62 -0.28 -13.07
CA ILE A 283 21.06 -1.50 -12.38
C ILE A 283 21.96 -2.33 -13.30
N VAL A 284 21.57 -2.50 -14.55
CA VAL A 284 22.37 -3.21 -15.56
C VAL A 284 23.73 -2.52 -15.76
N ALA A 285 23.74 -1.18 -15.88
CA ALA A 285 24.98 -0.40 -16.02
C ALA A 285 25.87 -0.56 -14.77
N LEU A 286 25.31 -0.47 -13.55
CA LEU A 286 26.03 -0.69 -12.30
C LEU A 286 26.61 -2.09 -12.21
N LEU A 287 25.81 -3.11 -12.47
CA LEU A 287 26.26 -4.50 -12.42
C LEU A 287 27.30 -4.80 -13.48
N PHE A 288 27.17 -4.21 -14.68
CA PHE A 288 28.20 -4.32 -15.72
C PHE A 288 29.51 -3.65 -15.27
N TYR A 289 29.44 -2.48 -14.66
CA TYR A 289 30.59 -1.77 -14.10
C TYR A 289 31.30 -2.63 -13.02
N VAL A 290 30.52 -3.26 -12.14
CA VAL A 290 31.04 -4.09 -11.03
C VAL A 290 31.59 -5.41 -11.53
N PHE A 291 30.82 -6.19 -12.26
CA PHE A 291 31.16 -7.58 -12.63
C PHE A 291 31.92 -7.68 -13.95
N ARG A 292 31.78 -6.69 -14.84
CA ARG A 292 32.41 -6.63 -16.17
C ARG A 292 32.18 -7.89 -17.02
N ARG A 293 31.07 -8.64 -16.77
CA ARG A 293 30.73 -9.89 -17.47
C ARG A 293 29.22 -9.90 -17.77
N PHE A 294 28.89 -9.79 -19.03
CA PHE A 294 27.50 -9.77 -19.51
C PHE A 294 26.70 -11.02 -19.11
N ARG A 295 27.35 -12.17 -19.02
CA ARG A 295 26.68 -13.40 -18.62
C ARG A 295 26.16 -13.40 -17.19
N HIS A 296 26.91 -12.89 -16.23
CA HIS A 296 26.44 -12.78 -14.83
C HIS A 296 25.23 -11.86 -14.74
N LEU A 297 25.27 -10.76 -15.48
CA LEU A 297 24.17 -9.84 -15.61
C LEU A 297 22.91 -10.52 -16.14
N LEU A 298 23.04 -11.28 -17.26
CA LEU A 298 21.93 -12.01 -17.82
C LEU A 298 21.31 -13.01 -16.82
N LEU A 299 22.15 -13.71 -16.03
CA LEU A 299 21.70 -14.67 -15.03
C LEU A 299 20.94 -13.98 -13.87
N ILE A 300 21.37 -12.79 -13.44
CA ILE A 300 20.67 -11.99 -12.43
C ILE A 300 19.30 -11.57 -12.95
N VAL A 301 19.24 -10.99 -14.15
CA VAL A 301 17.99 -10.57 -14.79
C VAL A 301 17.03 -11.75 -14.97
N LEU A 302 17.55 -12.91 -15.42
CA LEU A 302 16.76 -14.13 -15.58
C LEU A 302 16.16 -14.62 -14.25
N SER A 303 16.95 -14.56 -13.18
CA SER A 303 16.48 -14.97 -11.83
C SER A 303 15.29 -14.12 -11.36
N ILE A 304 15.39 -12.80 -11.57
CA ILE A 304 14.36 -11.86 -11.18
C ILE A 304 13.11 -12.00 -12.06
N ALA A 305 13.30 -12.09 -13.37
CA ALA A 305 12.21 -12.28 -14.33
C ALA A 305 11.41 -13.55 -14.03
N TRP A 306 12.09 -14.63 -13.67
CA TRP A 306 11.42 -15.86 -13.28
C TRP A 306 10.70 -15.73 -11.92
N GLY A 307 11.31 -15.06 -10.95
CA GLY A 307 10.67 -14.74 -9.66
C GLY A 307 9.40 -13.91 -9.85
N TRP A 308 9.43 -12.91 -10.73
CA TRP A 308 8.27 -12.09 -11.09
C TRP A 308 7.18 -12.93 -11.75
N LEU A 309 7.54 -13.78 -12.70
CA LEU A 309 6.61 -14.68 -13.36
C LEU A 309 5.96 -15.65 -12.36
N PHE A 310 6.75 -16.19 -11.42
CA PHE A 310 6.25 -17.03 -10.34
C PHE A 310 5.24 -16.28 -9.46
N ALA A 311 5.56 -15.03 -9.08
CA ALA A 311 4.68 -14.22 -8.24
C ALA A 311 3.34 -13.92 -8.92
N MET A 312 3.38 -13.47 -10.17
CA MET A 312 2.17 -13.20 -10.95
C MET A 312 1.34 -14.46 -11.16
N GLY A 313 1.99 -15.59 -11.49
CA GLY A 313 1.31 -16.86 -11.66
C GLY A 313 0.71 -17.41 -10.36
N ALA A 314 1.40 -17.27 -9.23
CA ALA A 314 0.88 -17.66 -7.93
C ALA A 314 -0.29 -16.76 -7.48
N LEU A 315 -0.20 -15.45 -7.73
CA LEU A 315 -1.27 -14.50 -7.41
C LEU A 315 -2.51 -14.77 -8.28
N ALA A 316 -2.34 -15.15 -9.55
CA ALA A 316 -3.42 -15.54 -10.45
C ALA A 316 -4.20 -16.80 -10.02
N LEU A 317 -3.64 -17.61 -9.10
CA LEU A 317 -4.35 -18.74 -8.48
C LEU A 317 -5.23 -18.31 -7.32
N ILE A 318 -5.02 -17.11 -6.76
CA ILE A 318 -5.73 -16.61 -5.58
C ILE A 318 -6.76 -15.55 -5.99
N HIS A 319 -6.39 -14.64 -6.91
CA HIS A 319 -7.22 -13.53 -7.36
C HIS A 319 -7.26 -13.46 -8.88
N ASP A 320 -8.45 -13.23 -9.43
CA ASP A 320 -8.66 -13.06 -10.88
C ASP A 320 -8.21 -11.69 -11.38
N SER A 321 -8.12 -10.69 -10.50
CA SER A 321 -7.71 -9.32 -10.82
C SER A 321 -6.60 -8.83 -9.89
N VAL A 322 -5.71 -7.98 -10.42
CA VAL A 322 -4.61 -7.35 -9.67
C VAL A 322 -4.58 -5.85 -9.95
N SER A 323 -4.35 -5.06 -8.90
CA SER A 323 -4.19 -3.62 -9.02
C SER A 323 -2.90 -3.25 -9.78
N ILE A 324 -3.00 -2.37 -10.78
CA ILE A 324 -1.84 -1.86 -11.53
C ILE A 324 -0.88 -1.09 -10.63
N ILE A 325 -1.39 -0.43 -9.60
CA ILE A 325 -0.55 0.28 -8.61
C ILE A 325 0.36 -0.70 -7.88
N VAL A 326 -0.15 -1.89 -7.51
CA VAL A 326 0.65 -2.97 -6.91
C VAL A 326 1.80 -3.38 -7.82
N ILE A 327 1.54 -3.50 -9.13
CA ILE A 327 2.58 -3.80 -10.12
C ILE A 327 3.58 -2.64 -10.23
N GLY A 328 3.12 -1.39 -10.20
CA GLY A 328 3.99 -0.21 -10.19
C GLY A 328 4.95 -0.18 -8.99
N ILE A 329 4.42 -0.44 -7.79
CA ILE A 329 5.21 -0.53 -6.56
C ILE A 329 6.15 -1.76 -6.59
N SER A 330 5.80 -2.80 -7.31
CA SER A 330 6.62 -4.01 -7.43
C SER A 330 8.02 -3.75 -7.98
N SER A 331 8.24 -2.64 -8.70
CA SER A 331 9.58 -2.22 -9.16
C SER A 331 10.56 -2.04 -8.01
N VAL A 332 10.09 -1.59 -6.85
CA VAL A 332 10.87 -1.47 -5.62
C VAL A 332 11.27 -2.87 -5.11
N ILE A 333 10.33 -3.80 -5.13
CA ILE A 333 10.54 -5.17 -4.64
C ILE A 333 11.48 -5.96 -5.57
N LEU A 334 11.47 -5.65 -6.86
CA LEU A 334 12.48 -6.18 -7.80
C LEU A 334 13.90 -5.82 -7.36
N GLY A 335 14.11 -4.60 -6.85
CA GLY A 335 15.40 -4.20 -6.25
C GLY A 335 15.82 -5.09 -5.09
N ILE A 336 14.88 -5.52 -4.24
CA ILE A 336 15.16 -6.49 -3.15
C ILE A 336 15.53 -7.86 -3.72
N ALA A 337 14.76 -8.36 -4.68
CA ALA A 337 14.97 -9.67 -5.28
C ALA A 337 16.33 -9.82 -5.97
N VAL A 338 16.91 -8.71 -6.48
CA VAL A 338 18.27 -8.70 -7.07
C VAL A 338 19.35 -9.19 -6.09
N ASN A 339 19.16 -8.99 -4.80
CA ASN A 339 20.16 -9.33 -3.78
C ASN A 339 20.49 -10.82 -3.76
N TYR A 340 19.51 -11.70 -3.92
CA TYR A 340 19.73 -13.15 -3.84
C TYR A 340 20.67 -13.68 -4.93
N PRO A 341 20.44 -13.46 -6.23
CA PRO A 341 21.38 -13.88 -7.25
C PRO A 341 22.70 -13.11 -7.19
N LEU A 342 22.67 -11.83 -6.76
CA LEU A 342 23.86 -11.00 -6.60
C LEU A 342 24.81 -11.59 -5.57
N HIS A 343 24.31 -11.91 -4.36
CA HIS A 343 25.13 -12.46 -3.29
C HIS A 343 25.74 -13.81 -3.68
N LEU A 344 24.97 -14.70 -4.33
CA LEU A 344 25.52 -15.98 -4.80
C LEU A 344 26.64 -15.76 -5.84
N ILE A 345 26.42 -14.89 -6.83
CA ILE A 345 27.41 -14.63 -7.90
C ILE A 345 28.62 -13.90 -7.34
N ALA A 346 28.46 -12.96 -6.41
CA ALA A 346 29.56 -12.27 -5.75
C ALA A 346 30.40 -13.23 -4.89
N HIS A 347 29.74 -14.11 -4.14
CA HIS A 347 30.42 -15.07 -3.28
C HIS A 347 31.24 -16.12 -4.07
N LEU A 348 30.73 -16.54 -5.24
CA LEU A 348 31.45 -17.38 -6.17
C LEU A 348 32.77 -16.77 -6.69
N GLN A 349 32.98 -15.48 -6.51
CA GLN A 349 34.27 -14.85 -6.84
C GLN A 349 35.36 -15.17 -5.82
N HIS A 350 34.96 -15.53 -4.61
CA HIS A 350 35.89 -15.78 -3.49
C HIS A 350 36.01 -17.27 -3.11
N THR A 351 35.15 -18.14 -3.68
CA THR A 351 35.16 -19.59 -3.42
C THR A 351 35.66 -20.38 -4.60
N PRO A 352 36.28 -21.57 -4.37
CA PRO A 352 36.87 -22.36 -5.43
C PRO A 352 35.84 -23.03 -6.35
N ASP A 353 34.68 -23.38 -5.82
CA ASP A 353 33.63 -24.12 -6.52
C ASP A 353 32.25 -23.74 -6.04
N VAL A 354 31.23 -24.15 -6.82
CA VAL A 354 29.82 -23.83 -6.57
C VAL A 354 29.30 -24.49 -5.28
N LYS A 355 29.78 -25.67 -4.94
CA LYS A 355 29.36 -26.40 -3.74
C LYS A 355 29.83 -25.70 -2.47
N SER A 356 31.07 -25.25 -2.44
CA SER A 356 31.62 -24.48 -1.32
C SER A 356 30.86 -23.15 -1.17
N ALA A 357 30.59 -22.45 -2.27
CA ALA A 357 29.78 -21.23 -2.26
C ALA A 357 28.38 -21.48 -1.68
N LEU A 358 27.69 -22.53 -2.11
CA LEU A 358 26.38 -22.87 -1.59
C LEU A 358 26.41 -23.19 -0.10
N ARG A 359 27.39 -23.93 0.38
CA ARG A 359 27.52 -24.24 1.82
C ARG A 359 27.64 -23.00 2.69
N GLU A 360 28.37 -22.01 2.23
CA GLU A 360 28.64 -20.80 2.98
C GLU A 360 27.45 -19.80 2.93
N ILE A 361 26.75 -19.71 1.78
CA ILE A 361 25.79 -18.61 1.58
C ILE A 361 24.33 -19.02 1.74
N VAL A 362 23.99 -20.33 1.73
CA VAL A 362 22.58 -20.78 1.80
C VAL A 362 21.91 -20.32 3.08
N MET A 363 22.57 -20.40 4.23
CA MET A 363 21.97 -20.01 5.51
C MET A 363 21.61 -18.52 5.54
N PRO A 364 22.54 -17.57 5.31
CA PRO A 364 22.19 -16.16 5.29
C PRO A 364 21.10 -15.83 4.26
N LEU A 365 21.18 -16.38 3.05
CA LEU A 365 20.19 -16.13 2.00
C LEU A 365 18.80 -16.64 2.37
N VAL A 366 18.70 -17.84 2.94
CA VAL A 366 17.39 -18.41 3.32
C VAL A 366 16.81 -17.66 4.52
N VAL A 367 17.63 -17.32 5.50
CA VAL A 367 17.18 -16.58 6.67
C VAL A 367 16.70 -15.19 6.27
N GLY A 368 17.50 -14.43 5.52
CA GLY A 368 17.10 -13.13 5.03
C GLY A 368 15.84 -13.20 4.15
N ASN A 369 15.69 -14.25 3.34
CA ASN A 369 14.46 -14.44 2.57
C ASN A 369 13.26 -14.71 3.47
N ILE A 370 13.35 -15.56 4.48
CA ILE A 370 12.24 -15.89 5.39
C ILE A 370 11.82 -14.67 6.20
N THR A 371 12.77 -13.87 6.70
CA THR A 371 12.48 -12.64 7.45
C THR A 371 11.77 -11.62 6.57
N THR A 372 12.28 -11.41 5.35
CA THR A 372 11.69 -10.47 4.39
C THR A 372 10.30 -10.92 3.94
N VAL A 373 10.12 -12.21 3.62
CA VAL A 373 8.80 -12.79 3.31
C VAL A 373 7.86 -12.64 4.50
N GLY A 374 8.32 -12.91 5.72
CA GLY A 374 7.54 -12.71 6.94
C GLY A 374 7.08 -11.26 7.14
N ALA A 375 7.95 -10.30 6.86
CA ALA A 375 7.62 -8.87 6.92
C ALA A 375 6.53 -8.51 5.90
N PHE A 376 6.60 -9.02 4.66
CA PHE A 376 5.55 -8.78 3.66
C PHE A 376 4.25 -9.52 3.98
N LEU A 377 4.31 -10.72 4.55
CA LEU A 377 3.12 -11.44 5.00
C LEU A 377 2.39 -10.74 6.15
N ALA A 378 3.06 -9.87 6.92
CA ALA A 378 2.41 -9.02 7.91
C ALA A 378 1.39 -8.04 7.29
N LEU A 379 1.42 -7.79 5.98
CA LEU A 379 0.41 -6.99 5.27
C LEU A 379 -0.89 -7.76 5.00
N VAL A 380 -0.86 -9.08 5.00
CA VAL A 380 -2.02 -9.91 4.61
C VAL A 380 -3.25 -9.74 5.53
N PRO A 381 -3.11 -9.56 6.86
CA PRO A 381 -4.27 -9.34 7.74
C PRO A 381 -4.90 -7.94 7.62
N LEU A 382 -4.27 -7.00 6.88
CA LEU A 382 -4.80 -5.64 6.72
C LEU A 382 -6.10 -5.62 5.93
N LYS A 383 -6.91 -4.60 6.17
CA LYS A 383 -8.19 -4.42 5.47
C LYS A 383 -8.02 -3.87 4.05
N SER A 384 -6.92 -3.17 3.78
CA SER A 384 -6.59 -2.68 2.45
C SER A 384 -6.31 -3.84 1.50
N VAL A 385 -7.13 -3.98 0.46
CA VAL A 385 -6.99 -5.02 -0.57
C VAL A 385 -5.65 -4.89 -1.29
N ALA A 386 -5.28 -3.67 -1.66
CA ALA A 386 -4.03 -3.42 -2.37
C ALA A 386 -2.78 -3.74 -1.53
N LEU A 387 -2.77 -3.41 -0.22
CA LEU A 387 -1.66 -3.76 0.66
C LEU A 387 -1.55 -5.26 0.88
N ARG A 388 -2.68 -5.96 0.99
CA ARG A 388 -2.71 -7.43 1.08
C ARG A 388 -2.16 -8.08 -0.18
N ASP A 389 -2.61 -7.65 -1.36
CA ASP A 389 -2.15 -8.17 -2.65
C ASP A 389 -0.66 -7.90 -2.86
N LEU A 390 -0.19 -6.73 -2.44
CA LEU A 390 1.22 -6.37 -2.47
C LEU A 390 2.06 -7.25 -1.53
N GLY A 391 1.55 -7.55 -0.33
CA GLY A 391 2.18 -8.48 0.61
C GLY A 391 2.32 -9.89 0.03
N LEU A 392 1.25 -10.41 -0.59
CA LEU A 392 1.26 -11.71 -1.25
C LEU A 392 2.20 -11.73 -2.47
N PHE A 393 2.06 -10.73 -3.36
CA PHE A 393 2.92 -10.60 -4.53
C PHE A 393 4.38 -10.56 -4.17
N SER A 394 4.76 -9.72 -3.19
CA SER A 394 6.13 -9.56 -2.71
C SER A 394 6.68 -10.86 -2.15
N SER A 395 5.88 -11.54 -1.32
CA SER A 395 6.24 -12.83 -0.74
C SER A 395 6.49 -13.88 -1.81
N PHE A 396 5.61 -14.01 -2.80
CA PHE A 396 5.78 -14.95 -3.90
C PHE A 396 6.98 -14.59 -4.80
N LEU A 397 7.23 -13.31 -5.05
CA LEU A 397 8.38 -12.87 -5.84
C LEU A 397 9.70 -13.27 -5.18
N LEU A 398 9.81 -13.06 -3.87
CA LEU A 398 11.01 -13.40 -3.12
C LEU A 398 11.19 -14.91 -3.00
N VAL A 399 10.12 -15.65 -2.71
CA VAL A 399 10.15 -17.14 -2.69
C VAL A 399 10.50 -17.68 -4.07
N GLY A 400 9.88 -17.20 -5.14
CA GLY A 400 10.20 -17.60 -6.50
C GLY A 400 11.66 -17.33 -6.84
N THR A 401 12.15 -16.14 -6.54
CA THR A 401 13.55 -15.76 -6.83
C THR A 401 14.54 -16.65 -6.09
N ILE A 402 14.34 -16.89 -4.78
CA ILE A 402 15.28 -17.74 -4.03
C ILE A 402 15.24 -19.20 -4.48
N LEU A 403 14.07 -19.72 -4.83
CA LEU A 403 13.96 -21.06 -5.40
C LEU A 403 14.75 -21.16 -6.71
N PHE A 404 14.65 -20.17 -7.59
CA PHE A 404 15.46 -20.12 -8.80
C PHE A 404 16.95 -20.06 -8.49
N VAL A 405 17.36 -19.20 -7.56
CA VAL A 405 18.75 -18.98 -7.18
C VAL A 405 19.38 -20.22 -6.56
N LEU A 406 18.65 -20.97 -5.77
CA LEU A 406 19.18 -22.17 -5.11
C LEU A 406 19.11 -23.44 -5.97
N LEU A 407 18.06 -23.58 -6.80
CA LEU A 407 17.81 -24.81 -7.55
C LEU A 407 18.31 -24.76 -8.99
N TYR A 408 18.13 -23.65 -9.71
CA TYR A 408 18.41 -23.57 -11.14
C TYR A 408 19.67 -22.75 -11.47
N LEU A 409 19.89 -21.62 -10.81
CA LEU A 409 21.00 -20.73 -11.09
C LEU A 409 22.39 -21.42 -10.97
N PRO A 410 22.65 -22.29 -9.96
CA PRO A 410 23.94 -22.97 -9.83
C PRO A 410 24.30 -23.85 -11.02
N HIS A 411 23.28 -24.41 -11.71
CA HIS A 411 23.50 -25.23 -12.94
C HIS A 411 23.74 -24.41 -14.20
N LEU A 412 23.40 -23.11 -14.18
CA LEU A 412 23.62 -22.18 -15.29
C LEU A 412 24.99 -21.47 -15.19
N ILE A 413 25.59 -21.43 -14.02
CA ILE A 413 26.90 -20.83 -13.79
C ILE A 413 27.97 -21.80 -14.28
N ARG A 414 28.95 -21.32 -15.06
CA ARG A 414 30.15 -22.10 -15.43
C ARG A 414 31.26 -21.81 -14.41
N GLU A 415 31.95 -22.84 -13.95
CA GLU A 415 33.11 -22.70 -13.06
C GLU A 415 34.14 -21.71 -13.63
N GLN A 416 34.64 -20.86 -12.76
CA GLN A 416 35.53 -19.77 -13.16
C GLN A 416 36.97 -20.26 -13.16
N ARG A 417 37.70 -20.01 -14.24
CA ARG A 417 39.18 -20.16 -14.24
C ARG A 417 39.79 -19.04 -13.40
N LYS A 418 40.82 -19.39 -12.59
CA LYS A 418 41.62 -18.46 -11.77
C LYS A 418 42.13 -17.30 -12.63
N GLY A 419 41.80 -16.08 -12.27
CA GLY A 419 42.22 -14.86 -12.99
C GLY A 419 41.18 -13.76 -12.96
N GLN A 420 40.71 -13.39 -11.77
CA GLN A 420 39.66 -12.38 -11.62
C GLN A 420 40.20 -10.96 -11.67
N LYS A 421 39.44 -10.07 -12.33
CA LYS A 421 39.70 -8.63 -12.26
C LYS A 421 39.23 -8.09 -10.90
N PRO A 422 40.02 -7.22 -10.26
CA PRO A 422 39.70 -6.70 -8.94
C PRO A 422 38.39 -5.90 -8.98
N VAL A 423 37.66 -5.87 -7.86
CA VAL A 423 36.49 -5.01 -7.59
C VAL A 423 36.89 -3.54 -7.88
N PRO A 424 35.99 -2.69 -8.38
CA PRO A 424 36.35 -1.28 -8.61
C PRO A 424 36.96 -0.64 -7.37
N VAL A 425 38.06 0.10 -7.56
CA VAL A 425 38.86 0.70 -6.47
C VAL A 425 38.02 1.56 -5.51
N ILE A 426 37.00 2.22 -6.01
CA ILE A 426 36.10 3.06 -5.18
C ILE A 426 35.32 2.19 -4.19
N LEU A 427 34.72 1.08 -4.64
CA LEU A 427 33.98 0.15 -3.81
C LEU A 427 34.88 -0.53 -2.77
N GLU A 428 36.09 -0.93 -3.18
CA GLU A 428 37.10 -1.50 -2.30
C GLU A 428 37.49 -0.49 -1.21
N ARG A 429 37.73 0.78 -1.59
CA ARG A 429 38.07 1.83 -0.64
C ARG A 429 36.95 2.10 0.36
N LEU A 430 35.69 2.11 -0.09
CA LEU A 430 34.51 2.30 0.78
C LEU A 430 34.33 1.12 1.71
N SER A 431 34.51 -0.12 1.25
CA SER A 431 34.32 -1.32 2.07
C SER A 431 35.38 -1.48 3.19
N HIS A 432 36.55 -0.88 3.01
CA HIS A 432 37.62 -0.88 4.02
C HIS A 432 37.43 0.21 5.08
N GLN A 433 36.46 1.12 4.91
CA GLN A 433 36.13 2.10 5.94
C GLN A 433 35.60 1.44 7.20
N THR A 434 36.05 1.94 8.34
CA THR A 434 35.63 1.49 9.69
C THR A 434 35.05 2.65 10.49
N PRO A 435 33.86 3.17 10.07
CA PRO A 435 33.26 4.34 10.68
C PRO A 435 32.96 4.15 12.17
N GLU A 436 32.74 2.91 12.59
CA GLU A 436 32.51 2.51 13.97
C GLU A 436 33.72 2.79 14.90
N ARG A 437 34.91 3.01 14.37
CA ARG A 437 36.11 3.33 15.16
C ARG A 437 36.26 4.83 15.45
N TYR A 438 35.58 5.67 14.69
CA TYR A 438 35.73 7.11 14.77
C TYR A 438 34.70 7.73 15.71
N ARG A 439 35.12 8.29 16.85
CA ARG A 439 34.23 8.95 17.79
C ARG A 439 33.42 10.07 17.17
N TRP A 440 33.97 10.78 16.18
CA TRP A 440 33.30 11.85 15.45
C TRP A 440 32.17 11.34 14.54
N VAL A 441 32.04 10.03 14.28
CA VAL A 441 30.89 9.42 13.59
C VAL A 441 29.87 8.89 14.61
N VAL A 442 30.35 8.19 15.63
CA VAL A 442 29.50 7.50 16.62
C VAL A 442 28.76 8.50 17.52
N ILE A 443 29.45 9.55 18.01
CA ILE A 443 28.81 10.54 18.91
C ILE A 443 27.70 11.32 18.18
N PRO A 444 27.90 11.89 16.97
CA PRO A 444 26.82 12.50 16.23
C PRO A 444 25.67 11.54 15.91
N ALA A 445 25.95 10.29 15.58
CA ALA A 445 24.89 9.30 15.33
C ALA A 445 24.02 9.09 16.57
N LEU A 446 24.59 9.03 17.77
CA LEU A 446 23.85 8.92 19.02
C LEU A 446 23.05 10.20 19.34
N ILE A 447 23.66 11.38 19.14
CA ILE A 447 22.97 12.66 19.35
C ILE A 447 21.80 12.81 18.38
N LEU A 448 22.02 12.52 17.10
CA LEU A 448 20.97 12.55 16.08
C LEU A 448 19.86 11.55 16.39
N THR A 449 20.18 10.38 16.93
CA THR A 449 19.16 9.42 17.38
C THR A 449 18.25 9.99 18.46
N LEU A 450 18.81 10.74 19.41
CA LEU A 450 18.01 11.41 20.44
C LEU A 450 17.16 12.54 19.86
N VAL A 451 17.74 13.35 18.97
CA VAL A 451 17.02 14.44 18.28
C VAL A 451 15.87 13.88 17.43
N PHE A 452 16.15 12.89 16.61
CA PHE A 452 15.12 12.28 15.76
C PHE A 452 14.10 11.48 16.60
N GLY A 453 14.52 10.92 17.74
CA GLY A 453 13.61 10.31 18.70
C GLY A 453 12.60 11.31 19.29
N TYR A 454 13.03 12.53 19.54
CA TYR A 454 12.13 13.60 19.97
C TYR A 454 11.14 13.99 18.86
N TYR A 455 11.64 14.28 17.66
CA TYR A 455 10.78 14.66 16.54
C TYR A 455 9.91 13.53 16.00
N SER A 456 10.24 12.27 16.26
CA SER A 456 9.43 11.13 15.84
C SER A 456 8.01 11.11 16.45
N MET A 457 7.81 11.86 17.55
CA MET A 457 6.50 12.01 18.19
C MET A 457 5.55 12.94 17.40
N ASP A 458 6.10 13.78 16.52
CA ASP A 458 5.35 14.74 15.69
C ASP A 458 5.01 14.18 14.30
N THR A 459 5.10 12.87 14.12
CA THR A 459 4.77 12.22 12.84
C THR A 459 3.30 12.38 12.50
N THR A 460 2.99 12.84 11.28
CA THR A 460 1.64 13.10 10.81
C THR A 460 1.25 12.22 9.64
N PHE A 461 -0.07 11.99 9.49
CA PHE A 461 -0.66 11.19 8.44
C PHE A 461 -1.54 12.06 7.55
N ASP A 462 -1.34 11.97 6.23
CA ASP A 462 -2.18 12.63 5.24
C ASP A 462 -3.30 11.67 4.82
N SER A 463 -4.52 12.05 5.16
CA SER A 463 -5.74 11.32 4.80
C SER A 463 -6.46 11.89 3.58
N ASN A 464 -5.93 12.98 3.01
CA ASN A 464 -6.58 13.65 1.88
C ASN A 464 -6.28 12.91 0.57
N MET A 465 -7.29 12.21 0.06
CA MET A 465 -7.20 11.46 -1.18
C MET A 465 -6.82 12.30 -2.40
N SER A 466 -7.13 13.61 -2.38
CA SER A 466 -6.79 14.50 -3.50
C SER A 466 -5.29 14.73 -3.64
N HIS A 467 -4.52 14.60 -2.54
CA HIS A 467 -3.07 14.73 -2.56
C HIS A 467 -2.36 13.51 -3.16
N ILE A 468 -3.04 12.37 -3.19
CA ILE A 468 -2.50 11.12 -3.70
C ILE A 468 -2.81 10.96 -5.19
N ASN A 469 -3.91 11.55 -5.67
CA ASN A 469 -4.34 11.47 -7.05
C ASN A 469 -3.55 12.44 -7.95
N TYR A 470 -3.22 11.96 -9.15
CA TYR A 470 -2.64 12.81 -10.17
C TYR A 470 -3.73 13.57 -10.92
N MET A 471 -3.56 14.87 -11.02
CA MET A 471 -4.32 15.74 -11.91
C MET A 471 -3.34 16.60 -12.70
N SER A 472 -3.59 16.75 -14.00
CA SER A 472 -2.85 17.71 -14.81
C SER A 472 -3.16 19.15 -14.38
N ASP A 473 -2.31 20.09 -14.71
CA ASP A 473 -2.53 21.51 -14.38
C ASP A 473 -3.79 22.08 -15.05
N GLU A 474 -4.19 21.54 -16.21
CA GLU A 474 -5.47 21.84 -16.87
C GLU A 474 -6.64 21.32 -16.05
N GLN A 475 -6.62 20.05 -15.65
CA GLN A 475 -7.68 19.46 -14.82
C GLN A 475 -7.84 20.18 -13.47
N LYS A 476 -6.74 20.62 -12.87
CA LYS A 476 -6.79 21.43 -11.64
C LYS A 476 -7.48 22.76 -11.86
N ARG A 477 -7.16 23.43 -12.97
CA ARG A 477 -7.81 24.70 -13.33
C ARG A 477 -9.29 24.52 -13.61
N ASP A 478 -9.66 23.50 -14.38
CA ASP A 478 -11.06 23.21 -14.70
C ASP A 478 -11.87 22.87 -13.45
N MET A 479 -11.30 22.05 -12.55
CA MET A 479 -11.93 21.74 -11.27
C MET A 479 -12.07 22.99 -10.39
N PHE A 480 -11.06 23.84 -10.32
CA PHE A 480 -11.12 25.08 -9.57
C PHE A 480 -12.15 26.06 -10.14
N SER A 481 -12.27 26.18 -11.47
CA SER A 481 -13.28 26.98 -12.13
C SER A 481 -14.69 26.49 -11.82
N LEU A 482 -14.93 25.18 -11.88
CA LEU A 482 -16.20 24.57 -11.50
C LEU A 482 -16.54 24.76 -10.01
N GLN A 483 -15.53 24.70 -9.14
CA GLN A 483 -15.71 24.95 -7.71
C GLN A 483 -16.07 26.41 -7.40
N GLN A 484 -15.49 27.36 -8.11
CA GLN A 484 -15.84 28.79 -7.96
C GLN A 484 -17.28 29.10 -8.35
N MET A 485 -17.89 28.28 -9.21
CA MET A 485 -19.28 28.42 -9.61
C MET A 485 -20.27 27.97 -8.51
N ALA A 486 -19.83 27.36 -7.43
CA ALA A 486 -20.66 26.91 -6.32
C ALA A 486 -20.11 27.37 -4.94
N PRO A 487 -19.92 28.68 -4.70
CA PRO A 487 -19.26 29.19 -3.49
C PRO A 487 -20.03 28.92 -2.19
N GLU A 488 -21.36 28.85 -2.24
CA GLU A 488 -22.20 28.66 -1.05
C GLU A 488 -22.17 27.20 -0.53
N THR A 489 -21.86 26.23 -1.38
CA THR A 489 -21.70 24.83 -0.95
C THR A 489 -20.41 24.59 -0.18
N MET A 490 -19.44 25.51 -0.27
CA MET A 490 -18.19 25.41 0.46
C MET A 490 -18.22 25.97 1.89
N ALA A 491 -19.14 26.91 2.17
CA ALA A 491 -19.24 27.55 3.49
C ALA A 491 -19.97 26.68 4.52
N LYS A 492 -20.79 25.74 4.10
CA LYS A 492 -21.52 24.81 4.96
C LYS A 492 -21.06 23.39 4.72
N GLN A 493 -20.79 22.68 5.80
CA GLN A 493 -20.41 21.28 5.74
C GLN A 493 -21.64 20.42 5.46
N THR A 494 -21.51 19.50 4.51
CA THR A 494 -22.58 18.61 4.09
C THR A 494 -22.50 17.29 4.87
N VAL A 495 -23.59 16.95 5.56
CA VAL A 495 -23.75 15.64 6.21
C VAL A 495 -24.73 14.80 5.41
N TYR A 496 -24.32 13.59 5.08
CA TYR A 496 -25.15 12.58 4.44
C TYR A 496 -25.71 11.65 5.50
N VAL A 497 -27.04 11.53 5.54
CA VAL A 497 -27.74 10.65 6.49
C VAL A 497 -28.36 9.51 5.72
N VAL A 498 -27.94 8.30 6.00
CA VAL A 498 -28.46 7.08 5.37
C VAL A 498 -29.42 6.42 6.35
N SER A 499 -30.67 6.29 5.97
CA SER A 499 -31.71 5.62 6.75
C SER A 499 -32.31 4.44 5.99
N PRO A 500 -32.77 3.38 6.69
CA PRO A 500 -33.45 2.27 6.03
C PRO A 500 -34.74 2.75 5.36
N GLY A 501 -34.94 2.43 4.09
CA GLY A 501 -36.15 2.81 3.36
C GLY A 501 -37.46 2.31 4.00
N ARG A 502 -37.41 1.15 4.66
CA ARG A 502 -38.55 0.58 5.39
C ARG A 502 -39.08 1.50 6.50
N THR A 503 -38.19 2.25 7.16
CA THR A 503 -38.58 3.16 8.24
C THR A 503 -39.48 4.31 7.70
N ARG A 504 -39.12 4.87 6.55
CA ARG A 504 -39.89 5.93 5.88
C ARG A 504 -41.22 5.38 5.37
N LEU A 505 -41.18 4.19 4.76
CA LEU A 505 -42.38 3.55 4.24
C LEU A 505 -43.38 3.18 5.34
N ALA A 506 -42.92 2.74 6.52
CA ALA A 506 -43.78 2.45 7.66
C ALA A 506 -44.53 3.67 8.18
N LEU A 507 -43.93 4.88 8.12
CA LEU A 507 -44.62 6.12 8.46
C LEU A 507 -45.77 6.39 7.48
N TRP A 508 -45.49 6.23 6.19
CA TRP A 508 -46.51 6.36 5.13
C TRP A 508 -47.63 5.34 5.29
N GLU A 509 -47.32 4.07 5.47
CA GLU A 509 -48.28 3.00 5.67
C GLU A 509 -49.20 3.29 6.89
N SER A 510 -48.61 3.78 7.98
CA SER A 510 -49.34 4.19 9.18
C SER A 510 -50.28 5.36 8.90
N PHE A 511 -49.82 6.36 8.13
CA PHE A 511 -50.67 7.50 7.72
C PHE A 511 -51.83 7.04 6.82
N VAL A 512 -51.57 6.26 5.81
CA VAL A 512 -52.58 5.72 4.88
C VAL A 512 -53.61 4.83 5.62
N SER A 513 -53.14 4.00 6.56
CA SER A 513 -54.03 3.19 7.37
C SER A 513 -54.97 4.00 8.24
N ARG A 514 -54.52 5.15 8.76
CA ARG A 514 -55.37 6.03 9.61
C ARG A 514 -56.31 6.88 8.79
N HIS A 515 -55.90 7.42 7.67
CA HIS A 515 -56.59 8.45 6.94
C HIS A 515 -57.04 8.06 5.52
N GLY A 516 -56.38 7.09 4.87
CA GLY A 516 -56.53 6.85 3.42
C GLY A 516 -57.93 6.70 2.91
N GLN A 517 -58.74 5.81 3.50
CA GLN A 517 -60.12 5.58 3.04
C GLN A 517 -61.04 6.80 3.34
N THR A 518 -60.91 7.39 4.53
CA THR A 518 -61.70 8.55 4.95
C THR A 518 -61.33 9.78 4.10
N LEU A 519 -60.06 9.96 3.80
CA LEU A 519 -59.54 11.04 3.00
C LEU A 519 -60.05 10.95 1.57
N GLU A 520 -59.97 9.77 0.97
CA GLU A 520 -60.49 9.53 -0.38
C GLU A 520 -61.97 9.86 -0.48
N GLN A 521 -62.80 9.37 0.48
CA GLN A 521 -64.22 9.64 0.50
C GLN A 521 -64.53 11.14 0.62
N LYS A 522 -63.87 11.84 1.56
CA LYS A 522 -64.06 13.27 1.77
C LYS A 522 -63.63 14.12 0.55
N VAL A 523 -62.50 13.75 -0.09
CA VAL A 523 -62.04 14.44 -1.30
C VAL A 523 -62.99 14.23 -2.45
N VAL A 524 -63.52 13.03 -2.68
CA VAL A 524 -64.50 12.74 -3.73
C VAL A 524 -65.82 13.52 -3.50
N GLU A 525 -66.32 13.57 -2.25
CA GLU A 525 -67.54 14.30 -1.89
C GLU A 525 -67.34 15.81 -2.10
N ALA A 526 -66.27 16.39 -1.59
CA ALA A 526 -65.97 17.81 -1.75
C ALA A 526 -65.68 18.17 -3.22
N ALA A 527 -65.03 17.34 -3.99
CA ALA A 527 -64.75 17.50 -5.43
C ALA A 527 -66.07 17.54 -6.24
N ARG A 528 -67.01 16.64 -5.89
CA ARG A 528 -68.34 16.62 -6.52
C ARG A 528 -69.13 17.90 -6.18
N ASN A 529 -69.10 18.37 -4.94
CA ASN A 529 -69.76 19.59 -4.50
C ASN A 529 -69.19 20.84 -5.21
N GLU A 530 -67.91 20.87 -5.46
CA GLU A 530 -67.23 21.94 -6.21
C GLU A 530 -67.37 21.77 -7.74
N GLY A 531 -67.91 20.65 -8.24
CA GLY A 531 -68.12 20.40 -9.66
C GLY A 531 -66.89 20.04 -10.47
N PHE A 532 -65.93 19.37 -9.86
CA PHE A 532 -64.79 18.71 -10.58
C PHE A 532 -65.28 17.46 -11.31
N ALA A 533 -64.67 17.15 -12.43
CA ALA A 533 -64.97 15.93 -13.17
C ALA A 533 -64.58 14.67 -12.37
N GLU A 534 -65.33 13.59 -12.56
CA GLU A 534 -65.01 12.30 -11.98
C GLU A 534 -63.64 11.81 -12.51
N GLY A 535 -62.78 11.33 -11.63
CA GLY A 535 -61.40 10.90 -11.98
C GLY A 535 -60.32 11.99 -11.96
N THR A 536 -60.70 13.28 -11.69
CA THR A 536 -59.72 14.38 -11.69
C THR A 536 -58.54 14.13 -10.74
N PHE A 537 -58.75 13.44 -9.64
CA PHE A 537 -57.76 13.19 -8.60
C PHE A 537 -57.28 11.73 -8.52
N ASP A 538 -57.46 10.98 -9.58
CA ASP A 538 -57.07 9.56 -9.62
C ASP A 538 -55.56 9.32 -9.39
N GLU A 539 -54.68 10.24 -9.77
CA GLU A 539 -53.24 10.17 -9.48
C GLU A 539 -52.95 10.30 -7.99
N PHE A 540 -53.63 11.22 -7.30
CA PHE A 540 -53.54 11.33 -5.85
C PHE A 540 -54.04 10.07 -5.15
N PHE A 541 -55.15 9.50 -5.57
CA PHE A 541 -55.73 8.28 -5.00
C PHE A 541 -54.84 7.06 -5.30
N ARG A 542 -54.19 7.03 -6.47
CA ARG A 542 -53.24 5.98 -6.80
C ARG A 542 -52.06 5.96 -5.82
N LEU A 543 -51.52 7.13 -5.43
CA LEU A 543 -50.46 7.22 -4.45
C LEU A 543 -50.90 6.69 -3.07
N LEU A 544 -52.14 6.96 -2.65
CA LEU A 544 -52.70 6.44 -1.40
C LEU A 544 -52.96 4.93 -1.42
N ARG A 545 -53.36 4.37 -2.59
CA ARG A 545 -53.73 2.96 -2.75
C ARG A 545 -52.51 2.05 -3.05
N THR A 546 -51.49 2.58 -3.73
CA THR A 546 -50.37 1.82 -4.19
C THR A 546 -49.10 2.27 -3.49
N PRO A 547 -48.51 1.45 -2.61
CA PRO A 547 -47.27 1.82 -1.97
C PRO A 547 -46.12 1.98 -3.01
N PRO A 548 -45.19 2.91 -2.81
CA PRO A 548 -44.04 3.06 -3.69
C PRO A 548 -43.16 1.82 -3.67
N THR A 549 -42.39 1.65 -4.73
CA THR A 549 -41.40 0.53 -4.83
C THR A 549 -40.45 0.53 -3.64
N PRO A 550 -40.31 -0.58 -2.91
CA PRO A 550 -39.44 -0.65 -1.73
C PRO A 550 -37.99 -0.27 -2.08
N ARG A 551 -37.40 0.63 -1.30
CA ARG A 551 -36.00 1.00 -1.37
C ARG A 551 -35.26 0.43 -0.17
N GLU A 552 -34.02 -0.02 -0.39
CA GLU A 552 -33.17 -0.51 0.69
C GLU A 552 -32.76 0.61 1.64
N SER A 553 -32.38 1.76 1.09
CA SER A 553 -31.96 2.93 1.85
C SER A 553 -32.41 4.25 1.21
N VAL A 554 -32.54 5.26 2.04
CA VAL A 554 -32.81 6.65 1.65
C VAL A 554 -31.67 7.51 2.18
N VAL A 555 -31.21 8.45 1.37
CA VAL A 555 -30.13 9.36 1.74
C VAL A 555 -30.68 10.79 1.81
N ASP A 556 -30.59 11.37 2.99
CA ASP A 556 -30.89 12.78 3.22
C ASP A 556 -29.59 13.59 3.23
N VAL A 557 -29.59 14.76 2.64
CA VAL A 557 -28.47 15.67 2.57
C VAL A 557 -28.73 16.88 3.43
N LEU A 558 -27.94 17.03 4.51
CA LEU A 558 -28.06 18.13 5.46
C LEU A 558 -26.90 19.10 5.32
N GLN A 559 -27.17 20.39 5.35
CA GLN A 559 -26.11 21.41 5.42
C GLN A 559 -26.11 22.03 6.83
N VAL A 560 -24.99 21.82 7.53
CA VAL A 560 -24.86 22.17 8.94
C VAL A 560 -23.57 22.93 9.21
N GLU A 561 -23.51 23.67 10.31
CA GLU A 561 -22.30 24.39 10.72
C GLU A 561 -21.34 23.49 11.51
N HIS A 562 -21.86 22.51 12.25
CA HIS A 562 -21.07 21.60 13.09
C HIS A 562 -21.44 20.14 12.82
N THR A 563 -20.68 19.46 11.98
CA THR A 563 -21.00 18.12 11.49
C THR A 563 -20.89 17.03 12.56
N ALA A 564 -19.85 17.05 13.39
CA ALA A 564 -19.60 16.00 14.37
C ALA A 564 -20.75 15.82 15.36
N HIS A 565 -21.26 16.91 15.92
CA HIS A 565 -22.36 16.86 16.86
C HIS A 565 -23.67 16.34 16.21
N VAL A 566 -23.90 16.71 14.95
CA VAL A 566 -25.07 16.25 14.20
C VAL A 566 -25.00 14.77 13.88
N ILE A 567 -23.81 14.29 13.46
CA ILE A 567 -23.56 12.86 13.20
C ILE A 567 -23.83 12.03 14.46
N ASP A 568 -23.23 12.40 15.58
CA ASP A 568 -23.40 11.70 16.86
C ASP A 568 -24.87 11.73 17.35
N SER A 569 -25.56 12.85 17.18
CA SER A 569 -26.96 13.00 17.54
C SER A 569 -27.86 12.08 16.70
N ILE A 570 -27.65 12.01 15.40
CA ILE A 570 -28.43 11.16 14.49
C ILE A 570 -28.22 9.68 14.83
N GLU A 571 -26.98 9.25 14.98
CA GLU A 571 -26.63 7.84 15.24
C GLU A 571 -27.09 7.35 16.62
N SER A 572 -27.16 8.26 17.59
CA SER A 572 -27.68 7.94 18.93
C SER A 572 -29.22 7.92 19.01
N THR A 573 -29.89 8.69 18.14
CA THR A 573 -31.32 8.90 18.23
C THR A 573 -32.11 8.00 17.27
N VAL A 574 -31.59 7.75 16.07
CA VAL A 574 -32.29 7.00 15.01
C VAL A 574 -31.70 5.60 14.83
N SER A 575 -32.43 4.59 15.31
CA SER A 575 -32.01 3.20 15.18
C SER A 575 -31.91 2.76 13.72
N GLY A 576 -30.75 2.25 13.34
CA GLY A 576 -30.45 1.74 11.99
C GLY A 576 -30.09 2.82 10.96
N ALA A 577 -30.10 4.11 11.30
CA ALA A 577 -29.54 5.17 10.49
C ALA A 577 -28.07 5.40 10.84
N TYR A 578 -27.28 5.83 9.86
CA TYR A 578 -25.92 6.32 10.09
C TYR A 578 -25.70 7.59 9.28
N ALA A 579 -24.83 8.44 9.79
CA ALA A 579 -24.51 9.70 9.15
C ALA A 579 -22.99 9.80 8.90
N PHE A 580 -22.62 10.53 7.87
CA PHE A 580 -21.21 10.77 7.56
C PHE A 580 -21.05 12.10 6.80
N ASP A 581 -19.89 12.68 6.92
CA ASP A 581 -19.39 13.76 6.08
C ASP A 581 -18.00 13.41 5.54
N VAL A 582 -17.49 14.20 4.62
CA VAL A 582 -16.15 13.98 4.03
C VAL A 582 -15.07 14.12 5.09
N ALA A 583 -15.22 15.03 6.04
CA ALA A 583 -14.25 15.26 7.11
C ALA A 583 -14.18 14.07 8.08
N SER A 584 -15.32 13.52 8.51
CA SER A 584 -15.36 12.33 9.38
C SER A 584 -14.83 11.09 8.67
N MET A 585 -15.11 10.96 7.38
CA MET A 585 -14.57 9.87 6.56
C MET A 585 -13.04 9.96 6.47
N ASN A 586 -12.50 11.15 6.16
CA ASN A 586 -11.06 11.38 6.11
C ASN A 586 -10.40 11.18 7.49
N SER A 587 -11.02 11.66 8.57
CA SER A 587 -10.53 11.43 9.93
C SER A 587 -10.49 9.93 10.28
N SER A 588 -11.52 9.19 9.90
CA SER A 588 -11.55 7.73 10.10
C SER A 588 -10.45 7.01 9.30
N ILE A 589 -10.18 7.47 8.07
CA ILE A 589 -9.07 6.95 7.25
C ILE A 589 -7.74 7.23 7.95
N SER A 590 -7.51 8.46 8.43
CA SER A 590 -6.28 8.85 9.12
C SER A 590 -6.03 8.01 10.38
N THR A 591 -7.06 7.86 11.23
CA THR A 591 -6.95 7.05 12.44
C THR A 591 -6.60 5.59 12.14
N ARG A 592 -7.30 5.00 11.17
CA ARG A 592 -7.03 3.61 10.76
C ARG A 592 -5.67 3.44 10.08
N LEU A 593 -5.26 4.42 9.30
CA LEU A 593 -3.94 4.42 8.68
C LEU A 593 -2.84 4.43 9.75
N SER A 594 -3.03 5.22 10.82
CA SER A 594 -2.14 5.21 11.98
C SER A 594 -2.14 3.86 12.71
N ASP A 595 -3.32 3.25 12.89
CA ASP A 595 -3.46 1.93 13.51
C ASP A 595 -2.76 0.85 12.67
N ASP A 596 -3.01 0.83 11.36
CA ASP A 596 -2.39 -0.10 10.41
C ASP A 596 -0.87 0.09 10.36
N PHE A 597 -0.40 1.34 10.37
CA PHE A 597 1.03 1.65 10.43
C PHE A 597 1.70 1.11 11.69
N ASN A 598 1.08 1.35 12.85
CA ASN A 598 1.56 0.82 14.11
C ASN A 598 1.54 -0.71 14.12
N TYR A 599 0.46 -1.33 13.64
CA TYR A 599 0.37 -2.79 13.50
C TYR A 599 1.49 -3.35 12.60
N ILE A 600 1.69 -2.76 11.41
CA ILE A 600 2.76 -3.19 10.49
C ILE A 600 4.12 -3.09 11.16
N GLY A 601 4.42 -1.96 11.81
CA GLY A 601 5.68 -1.76 12.51
C GLY A 601 5.94 -2.82 13.59
N TRP A 602 4.96 -3.07 14.46
CA TRP A 602 5.08 -4.09 15.51
C TRP A 602 5.11 -5.51 14.95
N ALA A 603 4.22 -5.85 14.02
CA ALA A 603 4.15 -7.19 13.43
C ALA A 603 5.43 -7.54 12.66
N CYS A 604 5.89 -6.65 11.79
CA CYS A 604 7.16 -6.84 11.08
C CYS A 604 8.33 -6.96 12.05
N GLY A 605 8.41 -6.03 13.03
CA GLY A 605 9.49 -6.03 14.02
C GLY A 605 9.53 -7.33 14.83
N LEU A 606 8.40 -7.82 15.32
CA LEU A 606 8.32 -9.07 16.09
C LEU A 606 8.65 -10.30 15.23
N ILE A 607 8.11 -10.37 14.01
CA ILE A 607 8.38 -11.47 13.08
C ILE A 607 9.87 -11.54 12.76
N VAL A 608 10.47 -10.42 12.38
CA VAL A 608 11.90 -10.34 12.05
C VAL A 608 12.75 -10.67 13.26
N PHE A 609 12.45 -10.09 14.43
CA PHE A 609 13.19 -10.39 15.66
C PHE A 609 13.14 -11.88 16.04
N PHE A 610 11.96 -12.51 15.93
CA PHE A 610 11.79 -13.94 16.21
C PHE A 610 12.64 -14.81 15.28
N PHE A 611 12.59 -14.53 13.97
CA PHE A 611 13.39 -15.28 13.00
C PHE A 611 14.88 -15.04 13.16
N LEU A 612 15.33 -13.81 13.47
CA LEU A 612 16.70 -13.50 13.81
C LEU A 612 17.16 -14.31 15.03
N TRP A 613 16.36 -14.36 16.08
CA TRP A 613 16.69 -15.11 17.29
C TRP A 613 16.81 -16.60 17.00
N PHE A 614 15.86 -17.16 16.26
CA PHE A 614 15.88 -18.56 15.87
C PHE A 614 17.11 -18.89 15.00
N SER A 615 17.44 -18.02 14.06
CA SER A 615 18.54 -18.20 13.12
C SER A 615 19.91 -18.03 13.76
N LEU A 616 20.11 -16.98 14.53
CA LEU A 616 21.40 -16.66 15.15
C LEU A 616 21.65 -17.44 16.45
N GLY A 617 20.65 -18.17 16.96
CA GLY A 617 20.78 -19.08 18.10
C GLY A 617 21.10 -18.40 19.44
N SER A 618 21.23 -17.07 19.46
CA SER A 618 21.41 -16.30 20.71
C SER A 618 20.64 -14.98 20.67
N ILE A 619 20.09 -14.61 21.82
CA ILE A 619 19.31 -13.38 21.94
C ILE A 619 20.19 -12.13 21.79
N GLU A 620 21.46 -12.20 22.19
CA GLU A 620 22.43 -11.12 22.07
C GLU A 620 22.71 -10.79 20.61
N LEU A 621 22.88 -11.80 19.76
CA LEU A 621 23.10 -11.63 18.33
C LEU A 621 21.82 -11.18 17.61
N ALA A 622 20.66 -11.69 18.04
CA ALA A 622 19.39 -11.23 17.54
C ALA A 622 19.17 -9.74 17.84
N LEU A 623 19.43 -9.31 19.09
CA LEU A 623 19.36 -7.89 19.46
C LEU A 623 20.39 -7.05 18.70
N LEU A 624 21.61 -7.56 18.51
CA LEU A 624 22.66 -6.90 17.74
C LEU A 624 22.23 -6.61 16.31
N SER A 625 21.57 -7.59 15.65
CA SER A 625 21.09 -7.45 14.29
C SER A 625 19.79 -6.62 14.20
N PHE A 626 18.93 -6.68 15.21
CA PHE A 626 17.65 -5.97 15.24
C PHE A 626 17.78 -4.48 15.60
N LEU A 627 18.70 -4.13 16.52
CA LEU A 627 18.83 -2.76 17.03
C LEU A 627 19.07 -1.71 15.94
N PRO A 628 19.92 -1.93 14.92
CA PRO A 628 20.10 -0.98 13.81
C PRO A 628 18.81 -0.66 13.08
N MET A 629 17.92 -1.64 12.90
CA MET A 629 16.62 -1.43 12.25
C MET A 629 15.69 -0.60 13.13
N ALA A 630 15.63 -0.89 14.43
CA ALA A 630 14.84 -0.12 15.37
C ALA A 630 15.31 1.35 15.45
N VAL A 631 16.62 1.58 15.47
CA VAL A 631 17.18 2.93 15.42
C VAL A 631 16.88 3.62 14.09
N SER A 632 17.00 2.90 12.98
CA SER A 632 16.65 3.43 11.66
C SER A 632 15.18 3.84 11.57
N TRP A 633 14.29 3.08 12.18
CA TRP A 633 12.87 3.42 12.27
C TRP A 633 12.66 4.78 12.95
N ILE A 634 13.30 4.99 14.10
CA ILE A 634 13.27 6.28 14.82
C ILE A 634 13.83 7.41 13.95
N TRP A 635 14.92 7.16 13.21
CA TRP A 635 15.52 8.15 12.33
C TRP A 635 14.57 8.55 11.19
N ILE A 636 13.87 7.59 10.61
CA ILE A 636 12.92 7.85 9.52
C ILE A 636 11.78 8.73 10.00
N LEU A 637 11.15 8.35 11.13
CA LEU A 637 10.06 9.12 11.72
C LEU A 637 10.52 10.56 12.04
N GLY A 638 11.69 10.70 12.66
CA GLY A 638 12.22 12.01 13.04
C GLY A 638 12.62 12.86 11.84
N ILE A 639 13.24 12.29 10.81
CA ILE A 639 13.61 13.04 9.60
C ILE A 639 12.35 13.47 8.84
N MET A 640 11.36 12.58 8.69
CA MET A 640 10.10 12.89 8.02
C MET A 640 9.37 14.04 8.72
N ALA A 641 9.27 14.00 10.05
CA ALA A 641 8.65 15.06 10.83
C ALA A 641 9.39 16.40 10.65
N LEU A 642 10.72 16.40 10.64
CA LEU A 642 11.54 17.61 10.44
C LEU A 642 11.42 18.20 9.04
N VAL A 643 11.32 17.35 8.02
CA VAL A 643 11.22 17.79 6.61
C VAL A 643 9.77 18.11 6.22
N GLY A 644 8.79 17.71 7.04
CA GLY A 644 7.37 17.88 6.79
C GLY A 644 6.79 16.86 5.81
N ILE A 645 7.43 15.70 5.65
CA ILE A 645 6.91 14.60 4.83
C ILE A 645 5.90 13.82 5.67
N GLN A 646 4.67 13.66 5.15
CA GLN A 646 3.60 12.95 5.83
C GLN A 646 3.48 11.50 5.34
N PHE A 647 3.07 10.61 6.24
CA PHE A 647 2.66 9.27 5.83
C PHE A 647 1.30 9.31 5.15
N ASN A 648 1.15 8.54 4.09
CA ASN A 648 -0.11 8.33 3.38
C ASN A 648 -0.36 6.84 3.16
N VAL A 649 -1.52 6.52 2.60
CA VAL A 649 -1.96 5.12 2.37
C VAL A 649 -0.98 4.30 1.53
N VAL A 650 -0.23 4.94 0.65
CA VAL A 650 0.71 4.26 -0.26
C VAL A 650 2.10 4.11 0.36
N ASN A 651 2.64 5.17 0.97
CA ASN A 651 4.00 5.14 1.50
C ASN A 651 4.13 4.46 2.88
N VAL A 652 3.01 4.17 3.54
CA VAL A 652 2.97 3.41 4.82
C VAL A 652 3.62 2.02 4.71
N ILE A 653 3.69 1.46 3.52
CA ILE A 653 4.36 0.18 3.22
C ILE A 653 5.86 0.20 3.51
N LEU A 654 6.44 1.39 3.65
CA LEU A 654 7.86 1.55 3.99
C LEU A 654 8.28 0.72 5.21
N ALA A 655 7.40 0.54 6.19
CA ALA A 655 7.69 -0.29 7.37
C ALA A 655 8.14 -1.70 6.97
N THR A 656 7.44 -2.34 6.03
CA THR A 656 7.80 -3.68 5.55
C THR A 656 9.13 -3.69 4.79
N PHE A 657 9.42 -2.63 4.02
CA PHE A 657 10.70 -2.51 3.32
C PHE A 657 11.87 -2.35 4.30
N ILE A 658 11.70 -1.57 5.35
CA ILE A 658 12.76 -1.35 6.34
C ILE A 658 13.05 -2.63 7.11
N PHE A 659 12.02 -3.28 7.65
CA PHE A 659 12.20 -4.50 8.42
C PHE A 659 12.58 -5.69 7.53
N GLY A 660 12.09 -5.75 6.28
CA GLY A 660 12.39 -6.86 5.38
C GLY A 660 13.71 -6.73 4.62
N GLN A 661 14.19 -5.50 4.35
CA GLN A 661 15.45 -5.29 3.64
C GLN A 661 16.58 -4.93 4.59
N GLY A 662 16.25 -4.24 5.68
CA GLY A 662 17.25 -3.79 6.65
C GLY A 662 17.91 -4.94 7.39
N ASP A 663 17.17 -6.01 7.66
CA ASP A 663 17.68 -7.19 8.35
C ASP A 663 18.73 -7.94 7.50
N ASP A 664 18.59 -8.01 6.17
CA ASP A 664 19.62 -8.58 5.29
C ASP A 664 20.99 -7.93 5.53
N TYR A 665 21.04 -6.60 5.56
CA TYR A 665 22.32 -5.89 5.78
C TYR A 665 22.88 -6.13 7.18
N THR A 666 22.01 -6.15 8.19
CA THR A 666 22.45 -6.37 9.57
C THR A 666 22.86 -7.80 9.85
N ILE A 667 22.21 -8.80 9.22
CA ILE A 667 22.59 -10.22 9.26
C ILE A 667 23.97 -10.37 8.67
N PHE A 668 24.22 -9.90 7.44
CA PHE A 668 25.52 -10.01 6.79
C PHE A 668 26.62 -9.30 7.58
N MET A 669 26.35 -8.14 8.17
CA MET A 669 27.33 -7.46 9.03
C MET A 669 27.62 -8.24 10.30
N THR A 670 26.60 -8.82 10.95
CA THR A 670 26.75 -9.62 12.15
C THR A 670 27.52 -10.91 11.87
N GLU A 671 27.20 -11.61 10.79
CA GLU A 671 27.95 -12.79 10.34
C GLU A 671 29.39 -12.47 9.98
N GLY A 672 29.64 -11.36 9.28
CA GLY A 672 30.97 -10.88 8.99
C GLY A 672 31.79 -10.63 10.25
N CYS A 673 31.19 -10.04 11.29
CA CYS A 673 31.84 -9.85 12.60
C CYS A 673 32.11 -11.17 13.30
N GLN A 674 31.16 -12.12 13.28
CA GLN A 674 31.32 -13.46 13.84
C GLN A 674 32.45 -14.22 13.15
N TYR A 675 32.50 -14.18 11.80
CA TYR A 675 33.55 -14.85 11.02
C TYR A 675 34.94 -14.30 11.32
N GLU A 676 35.11 -12.96 11.37
CA GLU A 676 36.37 -12.34 11.75
C GLU A 676 36.81 -12.71 13.16
N PHE A 677 35.85 -12.78 14.09
CA PHE A 677 36.15 -13.17 15.48
C PHE A 677 36.52 -14.64 15.59
N ALA A 678 35.88 -15.54 14.83
CA ALA A 678 36.14 -16.96 14.85
C ALA A 678 37.51 -17.31 14.21
N HIS A 679 37.78 -16.77 12.99
CA HIS A 679 38.85 -17.20 12.12
C HIS A 679 40.03 -16.22 12.04
N ARG A 680 39.94 -15.02 12.62
CA ARG A 680 40.93 -13.92 12.53
C ARG A 680 41.30 -13.55 11.09
N ARG A 681 40.46 -13.87 10.11
CA ARG A 681 40.61 -13.47 8.70
C ARG A 681 39.77 -12.20 8.44
N LYS A 682 40.35 -11.19 7.78
CA LYS A 682 39.70 -9.94 7.41
C LYS A 682 38.73 -10.17 6.26
N MET A 683 37.51 -10.64 6.57
CA MET A 683 36.46 -10.89 5.57
C MET A 683 35.33 -9.85 5.61
N LEU A 684 35.26 -9.04 6.67
CA LEU A 684 34.18 -8.03 6.84
C LEU A 684 34.13 -7.05 5.68
N SER A 685 35.27 -6.72 5.04
CA SER A 685 35.30 -5.87 3.85
C SER A 685 34.57 -6.49 2.65
N SER A 686 34.58 -7.81 2.51
CA SER A 686 33.83 -8.52 1.45
C SER A 686 32.33 -8.43 1.68
N TYR A 687 31.89 -8.64 2.92
CA TYR A 687 30.46 -8.46 3.27
C TYR A 687 30.02 -7.00 3.08
N LYS A 688 30.83 -6.03 3.51
CA LYS A 688 30.59 -4.59 3.27
C LYS A 688 30.47 -4.26 1.78
N THR A 689 31.31 -4.84 0.93
CA THR A 689 31.22 -4.63 -0.52
C THR A 689 29.87 -5.10 -1.08
N SER A 690 29.43 -6.28 -0.68
CA SER A 690 28.13 -6.83 -1.11
C SER A 690 26.96 -5.94 -0.65
N ILE A 691 26.99 -5.47 0.60
CA ILE A 691 25.98 -4.55 1.15
C ILE A 691 25.98 -3.23 0.38
N ILE A 692 27.13 -2.64 0.06
CA ILE A 692 27.22 -1.39 -0.70
C ILE A 692 26.60 -1.56 -2.10
N ILE A 693 26.92 -2.65 -2.79
CA ILE A 693 26.36 -2.93 -4.12
C ILE A 693 24.84 -3.11 -4.02
N SER A 694 24.39 -3.89 -3.05
CA SER A 694 22.96 -4.11 -2.77
C SER A 694 22.24 -2.80 -2.47
N ALA A 695 22.79 -1.97 -1.58
CA ALA A 695 22.23 -0.67 -1.25
C ALA A 695 22.16 0.27 -2.47
N LEU A 696 23.21 0.31 -3.30
CA LEU A 696 23.20 1.10 -4.54
C LEU A 696 22.11 0.63 -5.51
N ILE A 697 21.91 -0.68 -5.65
CA ILE A 697 20.83 -1.25 -6.48
C ILE A 697 19.48 -0.82 -5.95
N MET A 698 19.27 -0.87 -4.63
CA MET A 698 18.04 -0.43 -3.99
C MET A 698 17.81 1.07 -4.19
N PHE A 699 18.82 1.91 -3.96
CA PHE A 699 18.73 3.36 -4.23
C PHE A 699 18.42 3.67 -5.69
N ILE A 700 18.93 2.89 -6.64
CA ILE A 700 18.58 3.03 -8.06
C ILE A 700 17.13 2.60 -8.28
N GLY A 701 16.73 1.40 -7.79
CA GLY A 701 15.39 0.85 -8.00
C GLY A 701 14.29 1.79 -7.51
N ILE A 702 14.45 2.32 -6.31
CA ILE A 702 13.50 3.22 -5.68
C ILE A 702 13.70 4.66 -6.15
N GLY A 703 14.95 5.09 -6.28
CA GLY A 703 15.30 6.45 -6.65
C GLY A 703 14.76 6.87 -8.01
N THR A 704 14.52 5.93 -8.93
CA THR A 704 13.88 6.24 -10.22
C THR A 704 12.44 6.70 -10.07
N LEU A 705 11.72 6.31 -9.01
CA LEU A 705 10.37 6.76 -8.71
C LEU A 705 10.30 8.24 -8.28
N ILE A 706 11.42 8.86 -7.86
CA ILE A 706 11.46 10.30 -7.55
C ILE A 706 11.16 11.16 -8.77
N PHE A 707 11.36 10.63 -9.98
CA PHE A 707 11.02 11.28 -11.23
C PHE A 707 9.57 11.06 -11.66
N ALA A 708 8.81 10.26 -10.91
CA ALA A 708 7.40 10.05 -11.18
C ALA A 708 6.62 11.36 -10.97
N ARG A 709 5.70 11.64 -11.89
CA ARG A 709 4.77 12.76 -11.75
C ARG A 709 3.56 12.43 -10.88
N HIS A 710 3.29 11.13 -10.73
CA HIS A 710 2.21 10.65 -9.87
C HIS A 710 2.58 10.84 -8.41
N PRO A 711 1.77 11.59 -7.60
CA PRO A 711 2.13 11.96 -6.22
C PRO A 711 2.37 10.76 -5.32
N ALA A 712 1.57 9.70 -5.45
CA ALA A 712 1.73 8.51 -4.61
C ALA A 712 3.06 7.78 -4.84
N LEU A 713 3.50 7.64 -6.11
CA LEU A 713 4.78 7.02 -6.45
C LEU A 713 5.97 7.89 -6.03
N HIS A 714 5.85 9.21 -6.21
CA HIS A 714 6.84 10.19 -5.78
C HIS A 714 7.01 10.16 -4.26
N SER A 715 5.92 10.23 -3.50
CA SER A 715 5.91 10.16 -2.04
C SER A 715 6.52 8.84 -1.51
N LEU A 716 6.23 7.71 -2.17
CA LEU A 716 6.86 6.43 -1.82
C LEU A 716 8.38 6.50 -1.97
N ALA A 717 8.87 7.12 -3.06
CA ALA A 717 10.31 7.27 -3.28
C ALA A 717 10.98 8.16 -2.23
N GLU A 718 10.40 9.31 -1.91
CA GLU A 718 10.94 10.24 -0.90
C GLU A 718 11.13 9.55 0.43
N VAL A 719 10.08 8.90 0.93
CA VAL A 719 10.11 8.23 2.23
C VAL A 719 11.08 7.04 2.23
N THR A 720 11.12 6.28 1.12
CA THR A 720 11.99 5.09 1.04
C THR A 720 13.46 5.45 0.88
N ILE A 721 13.80 6.55 0.18
CA ILE A 721 15.19 7.05 0.10
C ILE A 721 15.70 7.42 1.50
N VAL A 722 14.91 8.16 2.27
CA VAL A 722 15.25 8.51 3.67
C VAL A 722 15.41 7.23 4.50
N GLY A 723 14.48 6.29 4.34
CA GLY A 723 14.50 5.02 5.03
C GLY A 723 15.74 4.19 4.76
N MET A 724 16.05 3.97 3.50
CA MET A 724 17.20 3.18 3.07
C MET A 724 18.53 3.83 3.47
N PHE A 725 18.64 5.15 3.36
CA PHE A 725 19.82 5.87 3.85
C PHE A 725 20.05 5.61 5.35
N SER A 726 18.99 5.73 6.16
CA SER A 726 19.05 5.50 7.61
C SER A 726 19.46 4.05 7.92
N VAL A 727 18.85 3.07 7.26
CA VAL A 727 19.13 1.64 7.44
C VAL A 727 20.57 1.29 7.09
N VAL A 728 21.06 1.74 5.93
CA VAL A 728 22.44 1.46 5.49
C VAL A 728 23.43 2.05 6.46
N LEU A 729 23.23 3.32 6.87
CA LEU A 729 24.12 3.98 7.83
C LEU A 729 24.16 3.23 9.17
N MET A 730 22.99 2.86 9.70
CA MET A 730 22.91 2.14 10.97
C MET A 730 23.49 0.73 10.88
N ALA A 731 23.26 0.02 9.79
CA ALA A 731 23.83 -1.31 9.56
C ALA A 731 25.37 -1.30 9.48
N PHE A 732 25.97 -0.21 8.99
CA PHE A 732 27.43 -0.06 8.93
C PHE A 732 28.06 0.32 10.27
N VAL A 733 27.36 1.06 11.12
CA VAL A 733 27.93 1.62 12.36
C VAL A 733 27.64 0.72 13.56
N PHE A 734 26.39 0.33 13.80
CA PHE A 734 25.97 -0.28 15.06
C PHE A 734 26.43 -1.74 15.23
N PRO A 735 26.24 -2.69 14.28
CA PRO A 735 26.63 -4.08 14.51
C PRO A 735 28.12 -4.25 14.82
N PRO A 736 29.07 -3.68 14.04
CA PRO A 736 30.48 -3.81 14.37
C PRO A 736 30.86 -3.12 15.69
N LEU A 737 30.23 -1.98 16.00
CA LEU A 737 30.47 -1.23 17.24
C LEU A 737 30.07 -2.06 18.46
N ILE A 738 28.83 -2.57 18.46
CA ILE A 738 28.28 -3.31 19.60
C ILE A 738 28.95 -4.69 19.69
N PHE A 739 29.17 -5.38 18.56
CA PHE A 739 29.86 -6.66 18.56
C PHE A 739 31.25 -6.56 19.20
N ARG A 740 32.03 -5.55 18.80
CA ARG A 740 33.35 -5.28 19.38
C ARG A 740 33.26 -5.00 20.87
N TRP A 741 32.24 -4.23 21.32
CA TRP A 741 32.03 -3.97 22.75
C TRP A 741 31.72 -5.25 23.54
N LEU A 742 30.99 -6.22 22.92
CA LEU A 742 30.68 -7.51 23.55
C LEU A 742 31.91 -8.40 23.71
N VAL A 743 32.82 -8.44 22.71
CA VAL A 743 33.92 -9.42 22.63
C VAL A 743 35.30 -8.84 22.93
N ALA A 744 35.46 -7.51 23.00
CA ALA A 744 36.75 -6.85 23.21
C ALA A 744 36.65 -5.72 24.25
N ASP A 745 37.80 -5.34 24.82
CA ASP A 745 37.96 -4.19 25.70
C ASP A 745 39.16 -3.32 25.28
N LYS A 746 39.56 -2.38 26.16
CA LYS A 746 40.72 -1.50 25.86
C LYS A 746 42.06 -2.25 25.70
N ASN A 747 42.17 -3.41 26.33
CA ASN A 747 43.40 -4.22 26.38
C ASN A 747 43.45 -5.32 25.30
N GLY A 748 42.39 -5.46 24.48
CA GLY A 748 42.27 -6.47 23.44
C GLY A 748 41.01 -7.32 23.57
N TRP A 749 41.11 -8.61 23.26
CA TRP A 749 39.98 -9.52 23.37
C TRP A 749 39.67 -9.86 24.82
N ARG A 750 38.38 -9.79 25.20
CA ARG A 750 37.96 -10.15 26.55
C ARG A 750 38.20 -11.62 26.82
N ARG A 751 38.71 -11.92 28.01
CA ARG A 751 38.80 -13.31 28.50
C ARG A 751 37.42 -14.00 28.49
N ARG A 752 36.39 -13.25 28.85
CA ARG A 752 35.00 -13.69 28.79
C ARG A 752 34.17 -12.66 28.02
N PRO A 753 33.56 -13.01 26.87
CA PRO A 753 32.64 -12.13 26.16
C PRO A 753 31.43 -11.76 27.02
N LEU A 754 30.94 -10.53 26.86
CA LEU A 754 29.73 -10.08 27.57
C LEU A 754 28.50 -10.80 27.04
N THR A 755 27.65 -11.28 27.95
CA THR A 755 26.35 -11.88 27.61
C THR A 755 25.25 -11.12 28.33
N LEU A 756 24.00 -11.20 27.86
CA LEU A 756 22.85 -10.57 28.51
C LEU A 756 22.73 -11.04 29.96
N ALA A 757 22.94 -12.33 30.22
CA ALA A 757 22.93 -12.89 31.56
C ALA A 757 24.02 -12.30 32.45
N SER A 758 25.23 -12.02 31.92
CA SER A 758 26.28 -11.37 32.67
C SER A 758 25.98 -9.90 32.95
N LEU A 759 25.37 -9.19 32.00
CA LEU A 759 24.95 -7.79 32.19
C LEU A 759 23.83 -7.63 33.23
N LEU A 760 22.96 -8.64 33.35
CA LEU A 760 21.87 -8.66 34.32
C LEU A 760 22.28 -9.24 35.68
N GLY A 761 23.56 -9.59 35.90
CA GLY A 761 24.06 -10.16 37.15
C GLY A 761 23.50 -11.55 37.51
N LEU A 762 22.94 -12.26 36.51
CA LEU A 762 22.28 -13.56 36.73
C LEU A 762 23.23 -14.76 36.72
N ARG A 763 24.54 -14.56 36.54
CA ARG A 763 25.52 -15.63 36.36
C ARG A 763 26.58 -15.70 37.45
N ARG A 764 26.88 -16.92 37.94
CA ARG A 764 28.05 -17.20 38.79
C ARG A 764 29.33 -17.22 37.94
N GLU A 765 30.41 -16.56 38.43
CA GLU A 765 31.65 -16.35 37.67
C GLU A 765 32.55 -17.59 37.51
N ASP A 766 32.39 -18.63 38.31
CA ASP A 766 33.39 -19.71 38.48
C ASP A 766 33.15 -21.03 37.71
N ASP A 767 32.22 -21.05 36.71
CA ASP A 767 31.94 -22.27 35.95
C ASP A 767 32.71 -22.31 34.60
N CYS A 768 33.73 -23.18 34.48
CA CYS A 768 34.54 -23.38 33.27
C CYS A 768 33.68 -23.74 32.05
N VAL A 769 32.61 -24.55 32.23
CA VAL A 769 31.69 -24.93 31.15
C VAL A 769 30.98 -23.69 30.59
N SER A 770 30.55 -22.80 31.49
CA SER A 770 29.86 -21.55 31.07
C SER A 770 30.82 -20.58 30.38
N LEU A 771 32.12 -20.55 30.79
CA LEU A 771 33.12 -19.74 30.14
C LEU A 771 33.40 -20.24 28.70
N VAL A 772 33.59 -21.52 28.50
CA VAL A 772 33.77 -22.13 27.16
C VAL A 772 32.55 -21.83 26.30
N ARG A 773 31.32 -22.00 26.82
CA ARG A 773 30.09 -21.71 26.11
C ARG A 773 30.02 -20.24 25.66
N ASP A 774 30.43 -19.30 26.51
CA ASP A 774 30.40 -17.86 26.19
C ASP A 774 31.45 -17.48 25.14
N ILE A 775 32.64 -18.09 25.16
CA ILE A 775 33.69 -17.87 24.16
C ILE A 775 33.25 -18.32 22.77
N TYR A 776 32.55 -19.45 22.66
CA TYR A 776 32.12 -20.00 21.37
C TYR A 776 30.77 -19.39 20.91
N ARG A 777 30.02 -18.71 21.78
CA ARG A 777 28.71 -18.11 21.46
C ARG A 777 28.76 -17.19 20.26
N TYR A 778 29.82 -16.41 20.11
CA TYR A 778 29.99 -15.39 19.08
C TYR A 778 30.83 -15.84 17.87
N LYS A 779 31.15 -17.16 17.78
CA LYS A 779 31.98 -17.71 16.69
C LYS A 779 31.16 -18.29 15.52
N GLY A 780 29.86 -18.12 15.51
CA GLY A 780 28.93 -18.63 14.49
C GLY A 780 27.98 -19.69 15.05
N VAL A 781 26.79 -19.79 14.44
CA VAL A 781 25.71 -20.66 14.93
C VAL A 781 26.07 -22.11 14.86
N GLU A 782 26.73 -22.56 13.78
CA GLU A 782 27.16 -23.95 13.59
C GLU A 782 28.16 -24.37 14.66
N ILE A 783 29.18 -23.54 14.87
CA ILE A 783 30.23 -23.80 15.88
C ILE A 783 29.60 -23.79 17.27
N SER A 784 28.82 -22.76 17.62
CA SER A 784 28.15 -22.63 18.91
C SER A 784 27.21 -23.79 19.21
N SER A 785 26.44 -24.25 18.22
CA SER A 785 25.54 -25.39 18.37
C SER A 785 26.29 -26.72 18.59
N ALA A 786 27.35 -26.98 17.82
CA ALA A 786 28.21 -28.14 17.99
C ALA A 786 28.86 -28.17 19.38
N VAL A 787 29.42 -27.05 19.80
CA VAL A 787 30.05 -26.88 21.12
C VAL A 787 29.03 -27.08 22.26
N ASN A 788 27.85 -26.51 22.14
CA ASN A 788 26.77 -26.70 23.14
C ASN A 788 26.34 -28.17 23.27
N LYS A 789 26.30 -28.90 22.14
CA LYS A 789 26.01 -30.33 22.15
C LYS A 789 27.12 -31.15 22.81
N ALA A 790 28.39 -30.86 22.50
CA ALA A 790 29.53 -31.51 23.09
C ALA A 790 29.63 -31.26 24.62
N LEU A 791 29.46 -30.01 25.06
CA LEU A 791 29.46 -29.64 26.47
C LEU A 791 28.37 -30.32 27.29
N LYS A 792 27.21 -30.62 26.70
CA LYS A 792 26.13 -31.37 27.36
C LYS A 792 26.47 -32.83 27.61
N GLN A 793 27.35 -33.40 26.81
CA GLN A 793 27.81 -34.78 26.89
C GLN A 793 29.11 -34.95 27.67
N TYR A 794 29.75 -33.87 28.06
CA TYR A 794 31.00 -33.88 28.78
C TYR A 794 30.85 -34.45 30.19
N THR A 795 31.71 -35.41 30.50
CA THR A 795 31.89 -35.99 31.83
C THR A 795 33.28 -35.61 32.36
N ARG A 796 33.32 -34.97 33.52
CA ARG A 796 34.54 -34.48 34.14
C ARG A 796 35.50 -35.63 34.43
N THR A 797 36.75 -35.48 33.96
CA THR A 797 37.81 -36.46 34.23
C THR A 797 38.54 -36.15 35.56
N PRO A 798 38.81 -37.15 36.44
CA PRO A 798 39.52 -36.86 37.72
C PRO A 798 40.93 -36.33 37.48
N PRO A 799 41.40 -35.39 38.28
CA PRO A 799 42.74 -34.77 38.14
C PRO A 799 43.89 -35.78 38.20
N SER A 800 43.72 -36.88 38.91
CA SER A 800 44.77 -37.95 39.07
C SER A 800 45.14 -38.71 37.82
N VAL A 801 44.48 -38.47 36.70
CA VAL A 801 44.73 -39.13 35.41
C VAL A 801 45.78 -38.40 34.59
N TYR A 802 46.06 -37.11 34.87
CA TYR A 802 46.97 -36.32 34.05
C TYR A 802 48.42 -36.22 34.64
N SER A 803 49.40 -36.45 33.78
CA SER A 803 50.79 -36.16 34.00
C SER A 803 51.14 -34.70 33.64
N ASP A 804 52.40 -34.24 33.88
CA ASP A 804 52.83 -32.86 33.63
C ASP A 804 52.65 -32.37 32.21
N SER A 805 52.53 -33.29 31.18
CA SER A 805 52.18 -32.97 29.82
C SER A 805 51.30 -34.08 29.22
N VAL A 806 50.13 -33.65 28.61
CA VAL A 806 49.13 -34.57 28.10
C VAL A 806 48.79 -34.26 26.64
N ILE A 807 48.69 -35.31 25.85
CA ILE A 807 48.30 -35.22 24.45
C ILE A 807 46.82 -35.53 24.33
N LEU A 808 46.05 -34.64 23.73
CA LEU A 808 44.63 -34.78 23.49
C LEU A 808 44.36 -34.95 21.98
N GLN A 809 43.51 -35.91 21.63
CA GLN A 809 42.91 -35.91 20.29
C GLN A 809 41.71 -35.03 20.26
N ASN A 810 41.73 -34.03 19.39
CA ASN A 810 40.60 -33.12 19.26
C ASN A 810 39.64 -33.69 18.20
N THR A 811 38.37 -33.81 18.56
CA THR A 811 37.29 -34.33 17.69
C THR A 811 36.23 -33.33 17.35
N GLY A 812 36.41 -32.08 17.78
CA GLY A 812 35.43 -31.00 17.60
C GLY A 812 36.08 -29.67 17.26
N TRP A 813 35.50 -28.60 17.74
CA TRP A 813 36.02 -27.23 17.56
C TRP A 813 37.03 -26.86 18.66
N GLY A 814 37.56 -27.81 19.43
CA GLY A 814 38.48 -27.58 20.52
C GLY A 814 37.82 -27.29 21.86
N GLU A 815 36.52 -27.43 21.96
CA GLU A 815 35.75 -27.13 23.17
C GLU A 815 36.11 -28.01 24.35
N ILE A 816 36.29 -29.31 24.13
CA ILE A 816 36.61 -30.27 25.20
C ILE A 816 38.08 -30.08 25.63
N SER A 817 39.01 -29.93 24.69
CA SER A 817 40.43 -29.65 24.98
C SER A 817 40.57 -28.35 25.79
N LEU A 818 39.83 -27.30 25.40
CA LEU A 818 39.81 -26.04 26.11
C LEU A 818 39.22 -26.16 27.51
N LEU A 819 38.11 -26.91 27.67
CA LEU A 819 37.51 -27.15 28.97
C LEU A 819 38.44 -27.91 29.91
N THR A 820 39.08 -28.99 29.41
CA THR A 820 40.04 -29.78 30.17
C THR A 820 41.25 -28.91 30.62
N ALA A 821 41.79 -28.08 29.74
CA ALA A 821 42.90 -27.19 30.08
C ALA A 821 42.49 -26.12 31.11
N LEU A 822 41.26 -25.63 31.12
CA LEU A 822 40.73 -24.69 32.13
C LEU A 822 40.47 -25.35 33.47
N GLU A 823 40.11 -26.61 33.51
CA GLU A 823 39.91 -27.39 34.73
C GLU A 823 41.23 -27.80 35.39
N HIS A 824 42.32 -27.88 34.61
CA HIS A 824 43.64 -28.29 35.05
C HIS A 824 44.73 -27.27 34.60
N PRO A 825 44.80 -26.09 35.23
CA PRO A 825 45.67 -24.99 34.81
C PRO A 825 47.17 -25.31 34.99
N ASP A 826 47.52 -26.24 35.87
CA ASP A 826 48.89 -26.64 36.20
C ASP A 826 49.45 -27.68 35.25
N VAL A 827 48.66 -28.23 34.29
CA VAL A 827 49.05 -29.27 33.35
C VAL A 827 49.16 -28.64 31.94
N SER A 828 50.22 -28.98 31.21
CA SER A 828 50.41 -28.56 29.81
C SER A 828 49.73 -29.55 28.88
N PHE A 829 48.87 -29.04 27.98
CA PHE A 829 48.14 -29.83 27.01
C PHE A 829 48.58 -29.55 25.58
N ILE A 830 48.74 -30.60 24.77
CA ILE A 830 48.96 -30.54 23.34
C ILE A 830 47.78 -31.25 22.66
N ALA A 831 46.97 -30.51 21.94
CA ALA A 831 45.83 -31.04 21.20
C ALA A 831 46.14 -31.20 19.72
N ILE A 832 45.91 -32.41 19.18
CA ILE A 832 46.10 -32.73 17.77
C ILE A 832 44.79 -32.49 17.01
N GLU A 833 44.82 -31.57 16.03
CA GLU A 833 43.69 -31.27 15.15
C GLU A 833 44.19 -31.19 13.70
N PRO A 834 43.90 -32.18 12.87
CA PRO A 834 44.34 -32.22 11.47
C PRO A 834 43.67 -31.17 10.60
N ASP A 835 42.40 -30.81 10.90
CA ASP A 835 41.65 -29.83 10.14
C ASP A 835 42.18 -28.42 10.42
N GLU A 836 42.67 -27.73 9.40
CA GLU A 836 43.26 -26.39 9.54
C GLU A 836 42.26 -25.37 10.07
N GLU A 837 41.00 -25.44 9.64
CA GLU A 837 39.95 -24.50 10.03
C GLU A 837 39.56 -24.67 11.50
N ARG A 838 39.31 -25.91 11.93
CA ARG A 838 39.00 -26.25 13.33
C ARG A 838 40.18 -25.95 14.24
N ARG A 839 41.41 -26.31 13.85
CA ARG A 839 42.63 -26.00 14.61
C ARG A 839 42.78 -24.49 14.83
N ARG A 840 42.51 -23.67 13.82
CA ARG A 840 42.59 -22.20 13.92
C ARG A 840 41.56 -21.64 14.86
N VAL A 841 40.27 -22.06 14.75
CA VAL A 841 39.21 -21.61 15.66
C VAL A 841 39.48 -22.01 17.10
N ALA A 842 39.98 -23.24 17.33
CA ALA A 842 40.32 -23.74 18.64
C ALA A 842 41.54 -22.99 19.26
N GLN A 843 42.59 -22.77 18.45
CA GLN A 843 43.75 -22.01 18.89
C GLN A 843 43.38 -20.58 19.33
N TYR A 844 42.54 -19.88 18.54
CA TYR A 844 42.10 -18.52 18.91
C TYR A 844 41.11 -18.49 20.09
N ALA A 845 40.38 -19.59 20.33
CA ALA A 845 39.57 -19.68 21.54
C ALA A 845 40.45 -19.87 22.80
N ALA A 846 41.53 -20.59 22.69
CA ALA A 846 42.45 -20.88 23.79
C ALA A 846 43.42 -19.73 24.11
N GLU A 847 43.85 -18.95 23.09
CA GLU A 847 44.90 -17.92 23.17
C GLU A 847 44.81 -16.99 24.38
N VAL A 848 43.60 -16.57 24.75
CA VAL A 848 43.35 -15.57 25.82
C VAL A 848 43.08 -16.22 27.19
N VAL A 849 42.56 -17.48 27.21
CA VAL A 849 41.99 -18.07 28.41
C VAL A 849 42.75 -19.28 28.93
N ALA A 850 43.46 -20.00 28.06
CA ALA A 850 44.18 -21.24 28.41
C ALA A 850 45.60 -21.25 27.80
N PRO A 851 46.56 -20.52 28.38
CA PRO A 851 47.94 -20.47 27.87
C PRO A 851 48.66 -21.82 27.98
N ASN A 852 48.14 -22.75 28.79
CA ASN A 852 48.65 -24.12 28.97
C ASN A 852 48.15 -25.10 27.87
N LEU A 853 47.45 -24.64 26.83
CA LEU A 853 46.96 -25.47 25.72
C LEU A 853 47.52 -25.01 24.39
N THR A 854 48.12 -25.95 23.64
CA THR A 854 48.69 -25.73 22.29
C THR A 854 48.04 -26.69 21.30
N TYR A 855 47.71 -26.21 20.09
CA TYR A 855 47.19 -27.04 19.00
C TYR A 855 48.22 -27.29 17.92
N VAL A 856 48.38 -28.57 17.49
CA VAL A 856 49.29 -29.01 16.44
C VAL A 856 48.54 -29.80 15.36
N GLU A 857 49.11 -29.86 14.17
CA GLU A 857 48.48 -30.59 13.03
C GLU A 857 48.68 -32.11 13.18
N THR A 858 49.92 -32.49 13.42
CA THR A 858 50.35 -33.86 13.62
C THR A 858 51.46 -33.85 14.68
N MET A 859 51.66 -34.97 15.35
CA MET A 859 52.84 -35.17 16.15
C MET A 859 53.97 -35.62 15.21
N ASN A 860 54.99 -34.81 14.98
CA ASN A 860 56.25 -35.22 14.42
C ASN A 860 57.18 -35.63 15.53
#